data_ed40ad4aedbf7320a7179b051fbb5270
#
_entry.id   ed40ad4aedbf7320a7179b051fbb5270
#
_cell.length_a   1.000
_cell.length_b   1.000
_cell.length_c   1.000
_cell.angle_alpha   90.00
_cell.angle_beta   90.00
_cell.angle_gamma   90.00
#
_symmetry.space_group_name_H-M   'P 1'
#
loop_
_entity.id
_entity.type
_entity.pdbx_description
1 polymer ?
#
loop_
_entity_poly.entity_id
_entity_poly.type
_entity_poly.pdbx_seq_one_letter_code
_entity_poly.pdbx_strand_id
1 'polypeptide(L)'
;MKKIISKVFAGLLAITCLVGCGSTGTGTTSTTTDDGIKWDKEVDFLVVGYGLAGASAAVEASDIDPNAKILVIEKMSEELAGGNSIASGQTFVVPSKDDVETFHTYLKAMNEPNPIPEEYSSWLAQEYADQINWINATMENCGYEVGYVGGGPLRWGSLVVEFGNLPGADFKGTSAHIRKKDSGSFMAGGLWHGFNAAATQRENIEISYRTTCIDLIQDVETRAILGVVATTADGSTINIKANKGVLLACGGYENNLQMQRDFHGVDNVRTSGTPGNTGDGIQMLMKIGAQMWHMKNQTQSGGYWLGVAVPDFESTFILNMTFKSGSYLQVDAQGERFYNESKTYHRQHMKDLKYGKWLDLPHEEALPVWFIFDETLRAGDSVVSPWLSWPITTEHYAWSSDNSAEVEKGWILKADTIEELAEKMGYEPEAIRATIDRYNGMVDKGVDEDFGRDPETMTKIENGPFYAVEITPTLVATTGGAKRNTKSQVLDWNDEVIPNLYEAGELGSYVSNLYQNGVFLSEAIASGRAAAQTALGGKSTVTSEVTILEAGETANTSFFKDVKDGTYEVQITGQHGEFTLEVKVAQGKVSLIQVEDGADNMFMDEEQFAALVNSIREKQDLDVDTISGATQESQNVLDSIRDYFTK
;
A
#
# COMPACT_ATOMS: atom_id res chain seq x y z
N MET A 1 20.64 -10.02 -57.07
CA MET A 1 21.25 -11.26 -57.65
C MET A 1 21.57 -12.20 -56.51
N LYS A 2 21.21 -13.46 -56.70
CA LYS A 2 21.41 -14.70 -55.90
C LYS A 2 20.42 -14.92 -54.77
N LYS A 3 19.44 -15.78 -55.15
CA LYS A 3 18.61 -16.65 -54.30
C LYS A 3 19.50 -17.70 -53.64
N ILE A 4 19.20 -18.07 -52.39
CA ILE A 4 19.47 -19.42 -51.89
C ILE A 4 18.23 -19.93 -51.17
N ILE A 5 17.72 -21.06 -51.70
CA ILE A 5 16.66 -21.92 -51.23
C ILE A 5 17.28 -22.87 -50.23
N SER A 6 16.65 -23.20 -49.13
CA SER A 6 16.90 -24.48 -48.44
C SER A 6 15.71 -24.87 -47.58
N LYS A 7 15.01 -25.81 -48.02
CA LYS A 7 14.55 -27.15 -47.62
C LYS A 7 14.01 -27.31 -46.18
N VAL A 8 12.75 -27.62 -46.20
CA VAL A 8 11.93 -28.30 -45.17
C VAL A 8 12.50 -29.69 -44.86
N PHE A 9 12.58 -30.04 -43.57
CA PHE A 9 12.63 -31.42 -43.11
C PHE A 9 11.52 -31.63 -42.06
N ALA A 10 10.51 -32.38 -42.46
CA ALA A 10 9.52 -32.99 -41.58
C ALA A 10 10.14 -34.29 -41.02
N GLY A 11 10.17 -34.39 -39.70
CA GLY A 11 10.55 -35.61 -38.99
C GLY A 11 9.39 -36.10 -38.10
N LEU A 12 8.68 -37.10 -38.57
CA LEU A 12 7.75 -37.90 -37.77
C LEU A 12 8.57 -38.73 -36.80
N LEU A 13 8.34 -38.65 -35.51
CA LEU A 13 8.81 -39.65 -34.55
C LEU A 13 7.58 -40.29 -33.89
N ALA A 14 7.39 -41.58 -34.25
CA ALA A 14 6.49 -42.48 -33.55
C ALA A 14 7.19 -42.98 -32.29
N ILE A 15 6.58 -42.85 -31.14
CA ILE A 15 7.05 -43.48 -29.89
C ILE A 15 6.12 -44.63 -29.55
N THR A 16 6.71 -45.82 -29.59
CA THR A 16 6.13 -47.09 -29.16
C THR A 16 6.06 -47.17 -27.64
N CYS A 17 4.87 -47.56 -27.13
CA CYS A 17 4.66 -47.94 -25.75
C CYS A 17 5.44 -49.20 -25.37
N LEU A 18 6.20 -49.14 -24.30
CA LEU A 18 6.70 -50.31 -23.59
C LEU A 18 6.05 -50.33 -22.18
N VAL A 19 5.25 -51.38 -21.99
CA VAL A 19 4.67 -51.75 -20.70
C VAL A 19 5.75 -52.45 -19.87
N GLY A 20 6.01 -51.95 -18.68
CA GLY A 20 6.85 -52.59 -17.67
C GLY A 20 6.12 -52.57 -16.31
N CYS A 21 5.73 -53.77 -15.87
CA CYS A 21 5.13 -53.99 -14.55
C CYS A 21 6.16 -53.93 -13.40
N GLY A 22 5.75 -53.33 -12.29
CA GLY A 22 6.02 -53.84 -10.96
C GLY A 22 6.95 -53.04 -10.08
N SER A 23 6.36 -52.27 -9.10
CA SER A 23 6.70 -52.47 -7.69
C SER A 23 5.75 -51.65 -6.81
N THR A 24 5.35 -52.24 -5.70
CA THR A 24 4.43 -51.76 -4.68
C THR A 24 5.00 -50.57 -3.91
N GLY A 25 4.42 -49.40 -4.10
CA GLY A 25 4.58 -48.23 -3.25
C GLY A 25 3.18 -47.78 -2.82
N THR A 26 3.03 -47.44 -1.56
CA THR A 26 1.79 -46.98 -0.92
C THR A 26 1.17 -45.81 -1.67
N GLY A 27 0.11 -46.11 -2.40
CA GLY A 27 -0.55 -45.14 -3.26
C GLY A 27 -1.40 -44.16 -2.48
N THR A 28 -1.13 -42.89 -2.64
CA THR A 28 -2.16 -41.87 -2.59
C THR A 28 -3.15 -42.16 -3.73
N THR A 29 -4.40 -42.40 -3.36
CA THR A 29 -5.50 -42.60 -4.31
C THR A 29 -5.74 -41.35 -5.10
N SER A 30 -5.28 -41.29 -6.36
CA SER A 30 -5.72 -40.26 -7.30
C SER A 30 -7.16 -40.62 -7.71
N THR A 31 -8.11 -39.78 -7.33
CA THR A 31 -9.48 -39.83 -7.82
C THR A 31 -9.50 -39.30 -9.24
N THR A 32 -9.78 -40.13 -10.24
CA THR A 32 -10.20 -39.70 -11.57
C THR A 32 -11.68 -39.34 -11.49
N THR A 33 -12.02 -38.07 -11.79
CA THR A 33 -13.38 -37.65 -12.01
C THR A 33 -13.85 -37.96 -13.43
N ASP A 34 -15.17 -37.92 -13.70
CA ASP A 34 -15.76 -38.25 -15.02
C ASP A 34 -15.27 -37.32 -16.17
N ASP A 35 -14.59 -36.21 -15.86
CA ASP A 35 -14.01 -35.22 -16.78
C ASP A 35 -12.61 -35.60 -17.32
N GLY A 36 -12.05 -36.72 -16.85
CA GLY A 36 -10.73 -37.24 -17.28
C GLY A 36 -9.53 -36.41 -16.76
N ILE A 37 -9.72 -35.40 -15.91
CA ILE A 37 -8.67 -34.61 -15.31
C ILE A 37 -8.10 -35.35 -14.09
N LYS A 38 -6.79 -35.49 -14.03
CA LYS A 38 -6.13 -36.02 -12.84
C LYS A 38 -5.97 -34.86 -11.83
N TRP A 39 -6.69 -34.95 -10.74
CA TRP A 39 -6.58 -34.01 -9.62
C TRP A 39 -5.57 -34.51 -8.59
N ASP A 40 -4.63 -33.63 -8.18
CA ASP A 40 -3.62 -33.95 -7.18
C ASP A 40 -4.06 -33.50 -5.79
N LYS A 41 -4.95 -32.50 -5.73
CA LYS A 41 -5.57 -31.96 -4.50
C LYS A 41 -7.01 -31.53 -4.77
N GLU A 42 -7.87 -31.68 -3.76
CA GLU A 42 -9.27 -31.25 -3.81
C GLU A 42 -9.63 -30.47 -2.55
N VAL A 43 -10.22 -29.27 -2.75
CA VAL A 43 -10.64 -28.35 -1.71
C VAL A 43 -12.04 -27.79 -2.01
N ASP A 44 -12.66 -27.16 -1.03
CA ASP A 44 -13.95 -26.51 -1.25
C ASP A 44 -13.76 -25.12 -1.87
N PHE A 45 -12.92 -24.29 -1.27
CA PHE A 45 -12.65 -22.93 -1.76
C PHE A 45 -11.15 -22.73 -1.92
N LEU A 46 -10.75 -22.30 -3.12
CA LEU A 46 -9.35 -22.02 -3.44
C LEU A 46 -9.15 -20.52 -3.59
N VAL A 47 -8.20 -19.96 -2.85
CA VAL A 47 -7.78 -18.57 -2.91
C VAL A 47 -6.39 -18.48 -3.54
N VAL A 48 -6.24 -17.71 -4.60
CA VAL A 48 -4.98 -17.47 -5.31
C VAL A 48 -4.47 -16.07 -4.99
N GLY A 49 -3.38 -16.00 -4.23
CA GLY A 49 -2.80 -14.76 -3.69
C GLY A 49 -3.17 -14.53 -2.23
N TYR A 50 -2.15 -14.18 -1.42
CA TYR A 50 -2.28 -14.00 0.02
C TYR A 50 -1.99 -12.56 0.45
N GLY A 51 -2.49 -11.58 -0.33
CA GLY A 51 -2.66 -10.21 0.12
C GLY A 51 -3.90 -10.06 1.01
N LEU A 52 -4.28 -8.82 1.35
CA LEU A 52 -5.42 -8.55 2.23
C LEU A 52 -6.74 -9.13 1.72
N ALA A 53 -6.99 -9.05 0.41
CA ALA A 53 -8.21 -9.61 -0.21
C ALA A 53 -8.30 -11.13 -0.03
N GLY A 54 -7.20 -11.85 -0.28
CA GLY A 54 -7.14 -13.30 -0.10
C GLY A 54 -7.24 -13.72 1.36
N ALA A 55 -6.53 -13.02 2.26
CA ALA A 55 -6.56 -13.30 3.68
C ALA A 55 -7.96 -13.06 4.29
N SER A 56 -8.61 -11.94 3.95
CA SER A 56 -9.98 -11.65 4.42
C SER A 56 -11.01 -12.63 3.85
N ALA A 57 -10.86 -13.06 2.59
CA ALA A 57 -11.72 -14.07 2.00
C ALA A 57 -11.59 -15.44 2.70
N ALA A 58 -10.36 -15.86 2.99
CA ALA A 58 -10.13 -17.12 3.70
C ALA A 58 -10.72 -17.12 5.11
N VAL A 59 -10.56 -16.00 5.83
CA VAL A 59 -11.14 -15.82 7.19
C VAL A 59 -12.67 -15.83 7.14
N GLU A 60 -13.30 -15.04 6.23
CA GLU A 60 -14.76 -15.02 6.07
C GLU A 60 -15.30 -16.41 5.69
N ALA A 61 -14.62 -17.13 4.78
CA ALA A 61 -15.01 -18.48 4.37
C ALA A 61 -14.98 -19.48 5.53
N SER A 62 -13.94 -19.39 6.38
CA SER A 62 -13.82 -20.20 7.58
C SER A 62 -14.90 -19.87 8.63
N ASP A 63 -15.25 -18.59 8.78
CA ASP A 63 -16.31 -18.17 9.70
C ASP A 63 -17.70 -18.62 9.22
N ILE A 64 -17.93 -18.71 7.89
CA ILE A 64 -19.20 -19.20 7.32
C ILE A 64 -19.33 -20.70 7.48
N ASP A 65 -18.29 -21.47 7.15
CA ASP A 65 -18.29 -22.93 7.24
C ASP A 65 -16.95 -23.44 7.81
N PRO A 66 -16.89 -23.68 9.13
CA PRO A 66 -15.68 -24.20 9.79
C PRO A 66 -15.23 -25.59 9.31
N ASN A 67 -16.06 -26.31 8.54
CA ASN A 67 -15.73 -27.61 7.99
C ASN A 67 -15.25 -27.53 6.53
N ALA A 68 -15.41 -26.39 5.87
CA ALA A 68 -14.93 -26.21 4.49
C ALA A 68 -13.40 -26.32 4.44
N LYS A 69 -12.90 -27.02 3.45
CA LYS A 69 -11.45 -27.08 3.14
C LYS A 69 -11.07 -25.85 2.34
N ILE A 70 -10.37 -24.92 2.97
CA ILE A 70 -9.92 -23.68 2.37
C ILE A 70 -8.43 -23.78 2.10
N LEU A 71 -8.01 -23.59 0.86
CA LEU A 71 -6.61 -23.51 0.48
C LEU A 71 -6.28 -22.13 -0.06
N VAL A 72 -5.25 -21.52 0.50
CA VAL A 72 -4.63 -20.31 -0.02
C VAL A 72 -3.30 -20.69 -0.67
N ILE A 73 -3.09 -20.32 -1.92
CA ILE A 73 -1.78 -20.47 -2.58
C ILE A 73 -1.16 -19.08 -2.80
N GLU A 74 0.12 -18.97 -2.45
CA GLU A 74 0.89 -17.72 -2.53
C GLU A 74 2.23 -18.00 -3.22
N LYS A 75 2.55 -17.21 -4.25
CA LYS A 75 3.80 -17.39 -5.01
C LYS A 75 5.05 -16.95 -4.27
N MET A 76 4.91 -15.98 -3.38
CA MET A 76 6.01 -15.51 -2.55
C MET A 76 6.31 -16.50 -1.42
N SER A 77 7.48 -16.36 -0.79
CA SER A 77 7.77 -17.06 0.45
C SER A 77 6.95 -16.51 1.61
N GLU A 78 6.90 -17.23 2.72
CA GLU A 78 6.16 -16.81 3.92
C GLU A 78 6.58 -15.41 4.41
N GLU A 79 7.89 -15.15 4.43
CA GLU A 79 8.47 -13.89 4.90
C GLU A 79 8.16 -12.71 3.95
N LEU A 80 7.81 -13.00 2.69
CA LEU A 80 7.57 -12.01 1.63
C LEU A 80 6.10 -11.91 1.24
N ALA A 81 5.23 -12.71 1.85
CA ALA A 81 3.81 -12.70 1.60
C ALA A 81 3.13 -11.43 2.11
N GLY A 82 1.96 -11.14 1.59
CA GLY A 82 1.17 -9.98 2.01
C GLY A 82 0.86 -8.99 0.89
N GLY A 83 1.48 -9.15 -0.26
CA GLY A 83 1.25 -8.29 -1.43
C GLY A 83 1.52 -6.82 -1.11
N ASN A 84 0.83 -5.90 -1.78
CA ASN A 84 0.91 -4.47 -1.47
C ASN A 84 0.39 -4.12 -0.07
N SER A 85 -0.44 -4.99 0.51
CA SER A 85 -1.05 -4.73 1.81
C SER A 85 -0.04 -4.69 2.96
N ILE A 86 1.04 -5.49 2.89
CA ILE A 86 2.12 -5.45 3.89
C ILE A 86 2.96 -4.16 3.77
N ALA A 87 3.05 -3.57 2.57
CA ALA A 87 3.79 -2.33 2.31
C ALA A 87 2.96 -1.06 2.58
N SER A 88 1.71 -1.21 3.01
CA SER A 88 0.77 -0.11 3.16
C SER A 88 0.88 0.60 4.51
N GLY A 89 0.52 1.90 4.54
CA GLY A 89 0.25 2.64 5.77
C GLY A 89 -1.02 2.19 6.51
N GLN A 90 -1.69 1.16 6.03
CA GLN A 90 -2.85 0.43 6.56
C GLN A 90 -4.11 1.23 6.95
N THR A 91 -4.22 2.46 6.55
CA THR A 91 -5.48 3.20 6.69
C THR A 91 -6.60 2.50 5.94
N PHE A 92 -7.74 2.28 6.58
CA PHE A 92 -8.98 1.92 5.90
C PHE A 92 -10.11 2.89 6.24
N VAL A 93 -10.95 3.16 5.23
CA VAL A 93 -12.01 4.17 5.31
C VAL A 93 -13.25 3.57 5.93
N VAL A 94 -13.83 4.28 6.90
CA VAL A 94 -15.11 3.93 7.52
C VAL A 94 -16.03 5.16 7.48
N PRO A 95 -16.96 5.24 6.52
CA PRO A 95 -18.00 6.26 6.51
C PRO A 95 -19.05 5.98 7.60
N SER A 96 -19.67 7.03 8.11
CA SER A 96 -20.81 6.88 9.04
C SER A 96 -22.00 6.19 8.34
N LYS A 97 -22.66 5.27 9.02
CA LYS A 97 -23.86 4.60 8.52
C LYS A 97 -25.00 5.56 8.18
N ASP A 98 -25.05 6.69 8.89
CA ASP A 98 -26.06 7.73 8.66
C ASP A 98 -25.70 8.64 7.46
N ASP A 99 -24.49 8.51 6.91
CA ASP A 99 -23.98 9.39 5.84
C ASP A 99 -23.43 8.62 4.62
N VAL A 100 -23.84 7.38 4.46
CA VAL A 100 -23.41 6.50 3.36
C VAL A 100 -23.73 7.09 1.99
N GLU A 101 -24.86 7.80 1.83
CA GLU A 101 -25.24 8.42 0.56
C GLU A 101 -24.31 9.57 0.15
N THR A 102 -23.84 10.38 1.12
CA THR A 102 -22.85 11.42 0.85
C THR A 102 -21.51 10.79 0.43
N PHE A 103 -21.09 9.74 1.13
CA PHE A 103 -19.88 8.99 0.74
C PHE A 103 -20.03 8.31 -0.62
N HIS A 104 -21.19 7.74 -0.93
CA HIS A 104 -21.49 7.19 -2.26
C HIS A 104 -21.35 8.25 -3.36
N THR A 105 -21.85 9.47 -3.09
CA THR A 105 -21.69 10.61 -4.01
C THR A 105 -20.21 10.94 -4.24
N TYR A 106 -19.40 10.91 -3.19
CA TYR A 106 -17.95 11.12 -3.28
C TYR A 106 -17.24 10.01 -4.08
N LEU A 107 -17.57 8.73 -3.83
CA LEU A 107 -17.03 7.60 -4.61
C LEU A 107 -17.34 7.72 -6.10
N LYS A 108 -18.56 8.13 -6.45
CA LYS A 108 -18.93 8.38 -7.86
C LYS A 108 -18.11 9.50 -8.47
N ALA A 109 -17.98 10.61 -7.76
CA ALA A 109 -17.22 11.77 -8.22
C ALA A 109 -15.73 11.45 -8.42
N MET A 110 -15.15 10.59 -7.58
CA MET A 110 -13.78 10.13 -7.74
C MET A 110 -13.57 9.27 -9.00
N ASN A 111 -14.57 8.55 -9.45
CA ASN A 111 -14.50 7.68 -10.63
C ASN A 111 -14.73 8.39 -11.96
N GLU A 112 -15.20 9.66 -11.96
CA GLU A 112 -15.31 10.45 -13.19
C GLU A 112 -13.92 10.77 -13.78
N PRO A 113 -13.72 10.73 -15.12
CA PRO A 113 -14.73 10.54 -16.19
C PRO A 113 -14.96 9.07 -16.61
N ASN A 114 -14.58 8.09 -15.80
CA ASN A 114 -14.75 6.67 -16.07
C ASN A 114 -15.73 6.05 -15.06
N PRO A 115 -17.04 6.41 -15.10
CA PRO A 115 -17.98 6.01 -14.07
C PRO A 115 -18.15 4.50 -14.02
N ILE A 116 -18.24 3.96 -12.82
CA ILE A 116 -18.64 2.58 -12.57
C ILE A 116 -20.18 2.50 -12.42
N PRO A 117 -20.80 1.32 -12.68
CA PRO A 117 -22.23 1.17 -12.47
C PRO A 117 -22.68 1.53 -11.06
N GLU A 118 -23.84 2.16 -10.94
CA GLU A 118 -24.43 2.67 -9.70
C GLU A 118 -24.51 1.61 -8.60
N GLU A 119 -24.86 0.38 -8.97
CA GLU A 119 -24.97 -0.74 -8.03
C GLU A 119 -23.66 -1.06 -7.32
N TYR A 120 -22.50 -0.88 -8.02
CA TYR A 120 -21.20 -1.15 -7.45
C TYR A 120 -20.78 -0.07 -6.45
N SER A 121 -20.93 1.20 -6.83
CA SER A 121 -20.56 2.31 -5.95
C SER A 121 -21.45 2.38 -4.71
N SER A 122 -22.75 2.10 -4.84
CA SER A 122 -23.69 2.03 -3.72
C SER A 122 -23.37 0.85 -2.79
N TRP A 123 -23.16 -0.35 -3.34
CA TRP A 123 -22.74 -1.52 -2.57
C TRP A 123 -21.43 -1.27 -1.82
N LEU A 124 -20.43 -0.70 -2.49
CA LEU A 124 -19.12 -0.44 -1.92
C LEU A 124 -19.19 0.57 -0.76
N ALA A 125 -19.98 1.64 -0.92
CA ALA A 125 -20.20 2.62 0.14
C ALA A 125 -20.82 1.97 1.40
N GLN A 126 -21.77 1.09 1.22
CA GLN A 126 -22.42 0.37 2.31
C GLN A 126 -21.46 -0.62 3.00
N GLU A 127 -20.71 -1.43 2.22
CA GLU A 127 -19.75 -2.38 2.78
C GLU A 127 -18.65 -1.66 3.57
N TYR A 128 -18.17 -0.49 3.15
CA TYR A 128 -17.18 0.29 3.90
C TYR A 128 -17.71 0.73 5.29
N ALA A 129 -19.01 1.04 5.38
CA ALA A 129 -19.63 1.40 6.65
C ALA A 129 -19.89 0.18 7.56
N ASP A 130 -20.18 -0.98 6.97
CA ASP A 130 -20.62 -2.16 7.71
C ASP A 130 -19.49 -3.08 8.18
N GLN A 131 -18.38 -3.16 7.42
CA GLN A 131 -17.32 -4.16 7.65
C GLN A 131 -16.51 -3.98 8.94
N ILE A 132 -16.49 -2.76 9.51
CA ILE A 132 -15.64 -2.45 10.67
C ILE A 132 -15.90 -3.36 11.87
N ASN A 133 -17.14 -3.71 12.12
CA ASN A 133 -17.51 -4.57 13.26
C ASN A 133 -17.03 -6.02 13.10
N TRP A 134 -17.01 -6.54 11.85
CA TRP A 134 -16.43 -7.83 11.55
C TRP A 134 -14.90 -7.79 11.63
N ILE A 135 -14.28 -6.73 11.13
CA ILE A 135 -12.83 -6.52 11.25
C ILE A 135 -12.45 -6.49 12.73
N ASN A 136 -13.16 -5.74 13.57
CA ASN A 136 -12.88 -5.65 15.01
C ASN A 136 -12.96 -7.00 15.68
N ALA A 137 -14.05 -7.75 15.45
CA ALA A 137 -14.21 -9.08 16.02
C ALA A 137 -13.10 -10.05 15.62
N THR A 138 -12.67 -9.99 14.35
CA THR A 138 -11.56 -10.79 13.83
C THR A 138 -10.25 -10.43 14.53
N MET A 139 -9.97 -9.14 14.69
CA MET A 139 -8.74 -8.63 15.33
C MET A 139 -8.67 -8.95 16.81
N GLU A 140 -9.78 -8.77 17.54
CA GLU A 140 -9.85 -9.05 18.98
C GLU A 140 -9.44 -10.48 19.34
N ASN A 141 -9.80 -11.43 18.50
CA ASN A 141 -9.53 -12.85 18.68
C ASN A 141 -8.08 -13.26 18.41
N CYS A 142 -7.28 -12.41 17.73
CA CYS A 142 -5.89 -12.73 17.37
C CYS A 142 -4.85 -11.76 17.96
N GLY A 143 -5.22 -11.00 18.97
CA GLY A 143 -4.30 -10.11 19.70
C GLY A 143 -4.08 -8.75 19.07
N TYR A 144 -4.97 -8.37 18.15
CA TYR A 144 -4.99 -7.05 17.52
C TYR A 144 -6.25 -6.29 17.91
N GLU A 145 -6.28 -5.01 17.63
CA GLU A 145 -7.45 -4.15 17.82
C GLU A 145 -7.56 -3.10 16.75
N VAL A 146 -8.79 -2.64 16.51
CA VAL A 146 -9.07 -1.49 15.65
C VAL A 146 -8.89 -0.21 16.45
N GLY A 147 -8.21 0.78 15.88
CA GLY A 147 -7.99 2.05 16.55
C GLY A 147 -7.56 3.15 15.58
N TYR A 148 -7.21 4.31 16.12
CA TYR A 148 -6.62 5.40 15.37
C TYR A 148 -5.11 5.19 15.19
N VAL A 149 -4.53 5.80 14.16
CA VAL A 149 -3.12 5.59 13.73
C VAL A 149 -2.07 5.79 14.81
N GLY A 150 -2.28 6.34 15.83
CA GLY A 150 -1.34 6.50 16.91
C GLY A 150 -1.91 6.14 18.27
N GLY A 151 -2.94 5.33 18.28
CA GLY A 151 -3.58 4.92 19.51
C GLY A 151 -4.80 5.79 19.86
N GLY A 152 -5.53 5.37 20.90
CA GLY A 152 -6.76 6.03 21.27
C GLY A 152 -7.98 5.61 20.44
N PRO A 153 -9.16 6.10 20.81
CA PRO A 153 -10.40 5.74 20.16
C PRO A 153 -10.53 6.35 18.77
N LEU A 154 -11.30 5.67 17.92
CA LEU A 154 -11.71 6.26 16.64
C LEU A 154 -12.61 7.47 16.87
N ARG A 155 -12.49 8.45 15.96
CA ARG A 155 -13.30 9.67 15.98
C ARG A 155 -13.85 9.99 14.60
N TRP A 156 -15.10 10.43 14.56
CA TRP A 156 -15.67 10.97 13.35
C TRP A 156 -14.92 12.25 12.95
N GLY A 157 -14.72 12.41 11.64
CA GLY A 157 -13.98 13.54 11.06
C GLY A 157 -12.45 13.38 11.08
N SER A 158 -11.91 12.24 11.55
CA SER A 158 -10.47 11.98 11.52
C SER A 158 -9.94 11.55 10.15
N LEU A 159 -10.81 11.21 9.19
CA LEU A 159 -10.40 10.90 7.84
C LEU A 159 -9.96 12.17 7.11
N VAL A 160 -8.74 12.16 6.59
CA VAL A 160 -8.29 13.21 5.66
C VAL A 160 -8.88 12.95 4.28
N VAL A 161 -9.81 13.80 3.86
CA VAL A 161 -10.42 13.74 2.52
C VAL A 161 -9.47 14.43 1.53
N GLU A 162 -8.88 13.64 0.62
CA GLU A 162 -7.86 14.16 -0.31
C GLU A 162 -8.44 15.07 -1.40
N PHE A 163 -9.70 14.88 -1.78
CA PHE A 163 -10.36 15.62 -2.85
C PHE A 163 -11.54 16.44 -2.32
N GLY A 164 -11.27 17.36 -1.40
CA GLY A 164 -12.29 18.18 -0.72
C GLY A 164 -13.15 19.06 -1.63
N ASN A 165 -12.79 19.20 -2.89
CA ASN A 165 -13.55 19.94 -3.90
C ASN A 165 -14.55 19.08 -4.69
N LEU A 166 -14.58 17.77 -4.48
CA LEU A 166 -15.52 16.88 -5.15
C LEU A 166 -16.88 16.85 -4.46
N PRO A 167 -17.98 16.60 -5.19
CA PRO A 167 -19.28 16.34 -4.60
C PRO A 167 -19.24 15.22 -3.56
N GLY A 168 -19.86 15.43 -2.40
CA GLY A 168 -19.88 14.47 -1.30
C GLY A 168 -18.61 14.41 -0.46
N ALA A 169 -17.64 15.30 -0.68
CA ALA A 169 -16.39 15.34 0.08
C ALA A 169 -16.58 15.73 1.57
N ASP A 170 -17.76 16.20 1.93
CA ASP A 170 -18.16 16.57 3.29
C ASP A 170 -18.77 15.41 4.08
N PHE A 171 -18.66 14.18 3.58
CA PHE A 171 -19.16 13.00 4.29
C PHE A 171 -18.47 12.80 5.64
N LYS A 172 -19.25 12.31 6.60
CA LYS A 172 -18.76 11.98 7.93
C LYS A 172 -18.05 10.63 7.90
N GLY A 173 -16.73 10.64 8.07
CA GLY A 173 -15.91 9.43 8.03
C GLY A 173 -14.80 9.42 9.07
N THR A 174 -14.26 8.23 9.34
CA THR A 174 -13.08 8.03 10.17
C THR A 174 -12.03 7.18 9.44
N SER A 175 -10.77 7.41 9.79
CA SER A 175 -9.62 6.63 9.35
C SER A 175 -9.31 5.59 10.44
N ALA A 176 -9.46 4.32 10.09
CA ALA A 176 -9.19 3.23 11.03
C ALA A 176 -7.91 2.47 10.66
N HIS A 177 -7.25 1.93 11.67
CA HIS A 177 -5.99 1.19 11.58
C HIS A 177 -6.04 -0.02 12.50
N ILE A 178 -5.09 -0.94 12.31
CA ILE A 178 -4.91 -2.10 13.18
C ILE A 178 -3.58 -1.98 13.93
N ARG A 179 -3.58 -2.32 15.20
CA ARG A 179 -2.40 -2.39 16.06
C ARG A 179 -2.42 -3.62 16.94
N LYS A 180 -1.27 -4.03 17.46
CA LYS A 180 -1.22 -5.04 18.50
C LYS A 180 -1.76 -4.46 19.81
N LYS A 181 -2.60 -5.21 20.53
CA LYS A 181 -3.22 -4.76 21.80
C LYS A 181 -2.20 -4.26 22.82
N ASP A 182 -1.05 -4.93 22.90
CA ASP A 182 -0.06 -4.66 23.94
C ASP A 182 0.99 -3.60 23.53
N SER A 183 1.05 -3.22 22.24
CA SER A 183 2.05 -2.26 21.77
C SER A 183 1.55 -0.83 21.73
N GLY A 184 0.25 -0.62 21.62
CA GLY A 184 -0.37 0.70 21.48
C GLY A 184 0.02 1.47 20.23
N SER A 185 1.01 1.00 19.48
CA SER A 185 1.63 1.72 18.38
C SER A 185 1.16 1.24 17.01
N PHE A 186 1.17 2.18 16.07
CA PHE A 186 1.00 1.94 14.65
C PHE A 186 2.06 0.96 14.14
N MET A 187 1.66 0.09 13.21
CA MET A 187 2.60 -0.71 12.44
C MET A 187 2.20 -0.72 10.96
N ALA A 188 3.14 -0.46 10.08
CA ALA A 188 2.94 -0.62 8.64
C ALA A 188 2.51 -2.07 8.35
N GLY A 189 1.59 -2.25 7.40
CA GLY A 189 1.06 -3.57 7.10
C GLY A 189 0.22 -4.23 8.20
N GLY A 190 -0.06 -3.57 9.31
CA GLY A 190 -0.72 -4.14 10.48
C GLY A 190 -2.07 -4.77 10.19
N LEU A 191 -2.82 -4.21 9.24
CA LEU A 191 -4.09 -4.78 8.80
C LEU A 191 -3.89 -6.18 8.20
N TRP A 192 -2.89 -6.36 7.32
CA TRP A 192 -2.56 -7.68 6.78
C TRP A 192 -2.03 -8.62 7.87
N HIS A 193 -1.14 -8.15 8.76
CA HIS A 193 -0.62 -8.96 9.85
C HIS A 193 -1.73 -9.48 10.78
N GLY A 194 -2.74 -8.65 11.05
CA GLY A 194 -3.91 -9.08 11.83
C GLY A 194 -4.71 -10.17 11.10
N PHE A 195 -4.99 -10.01 9.81
CA PHE A 195 -5.68 -11.03 9.03
C PHE A 195 -4.85 -12.31 8.83
N ASN A 196 -3.53 -12.19 8.69
CA ASN A 196 -2.63 -13.34 8.67
C ASN A 196 -2.69 -14.11 10.00
N ALA A 197 -2.63 -13.41 11.14
CA ALA A 197 -2.78 -14.04 12.45
C ALA A 197 -4.14 -14.71 12.61
N ALA A 198 -5.21 -14.09 12.11
CA ALA A 198 -6.53 -14.68 12.11
C ALA A 198 -6.65 -15.95 11.25
N ALA A 199 -6.06 -15.93 10.03
CA ALA A 199 -6.09 -17.06 9.12
C ALA A 199 -5.27 -18.24 9.64
N THR A 200 -4.06 -17.99 10.16
CA THR A 200 -3.17 -19.05 10.68
C THR A 200 -3.67 -19.73 11.96
N GLN A 201 -4.60 -19.12 12.70
CA GLN A 201 -5.25 -19.75 13.87
C GLN A 201 -6.41 -20.68 13.48
N ARG A 202 -6.85 -20.71 12.22
CA ARG A 202 -8.00 -21.51 11.75
C ARG A 202 -7.52 -22.81 11.13
N GLU A 203 -7.87 -23.95 11.75
CA GLU A 203 -7.41 -25.29 11.34
C GLU A 203 -7.89 -25.70 9.93
N ASN A 204 -8.98 -25.12 9.45
CA ASN A 204 -9.54 -25.42 8.13
C ASN A 204 -8.99 -24.52 7.00
N ILE A 205 -8.04 -23.62 7.30
CA ILE A 205 -7.31 -22.82 6.31
C ILE A 205 -5.88 -23.39 6.18
N GLU A 206 -5.56 -23.88 5.00
CA GLU A 206 -4.21 -24.25 4.63
C GLU A 206 -3.59 -23.15 3.77
N ILE A 207 -2.37 -22.70 4.08
CA ILE A 207 -1.63 -21.70 3.30
C ILE A 207 -0.41 -22.37 2.69
N SER A 208 -0.30 -22.36 1.35
CA SER A 208 0.80 -22.93 0.59
C SER A 208 1.63 -21.84 -0.06
N TYR A 209 2.73 -21.48 0.57
CA TYR A 209 3.69 -20.50 0.05
C TYR A 209 4.55 -21.09 -1.07
N ARG A 210 5.19 -20.23 -1.88
CA ARG A 210 5.98 -20.60 -3.06
C ARG A 210 5.22 -21.52 -4.01
N THR A 211 3.90 -21.30 -4.09
CA THR A 211 2.99 -22.05 -4.95
C THR A 211 2.34 -21.06 -5.91
N THR A 212 2.76 -21.11 -7.17
CA THR A 212 2.34 -20.17 -8.21
C THR A 212 1.20 -20.77 -9.03
N CYS A 213 0.05 -20.11 -9.04
CA CYS A 213 -1.02 -20.42 -10.00
C CYS A 213 -0.56 -20.00 -11.41
N ILE A 214 -0.57 -20.92 -12.35
CA ILE A 214 -0.10 -20.68 -13.72
C ILE A 214 -1.21 -20.76 -14.76
N ASP A 215 -2.33 -21.41 -14.44
CA ASP A 215 -3.50 -21.46 -15.35
C ASP A 215 -4.79 -21.84 -14.61
N LEU A 216 -5.93 -21.50 -15.22
CA LEU A 216 -7.26 -21.90 -14.78
C LEU A 216 -7.71 -23.13 -15.57
N ILE A 217 -8.33 -24.10 -14.88
CA ILE A 217 -8.93 -25.28 -15.51
C ILE A 217 -10.41 -25.00 -15.70
N GLN A 218 -10.83 -24.80 -16.95
CA GLN A 218 -12.20 -24.47 -17.32
C GLN A 218 -12.90 -25.63 -18.01
N ASP A 219 -14.12 -25.91 -17.61
CA ASP A 219 -15.02 -26.82 -18.32
C ASP A 219 -15.47 -26.19 -19.65
N VAL A 220 -15.30 -26.92 -20.74
CA VAL A 220 -15.48 -26.40 -22.10
C VAL A 220 -16.98 -26.16 -22.42
N GLU A 221 -17.87 -26.95 -21.83
CA GLU A 221 -19.32 -26.90 -22.14
C GLU A 221 -20.02 -25.85 -21.27
N THR A 222 -19.76 -25.84 -19.98
CA THR A 222 -20.41 -24.95 -19.00
C THR A 222 -19.66 -23.65 -18.77
N ARG A 223 -18.38 -23.59 -19.19
CA ARG A 223 -17.44 -22.50 -18.91
C ARG A 223 -17.12 -22.31 -17.41
N ALA A 224 -17.57 -23.24 -16.56
CA ALA A 224 -17.28 -23.20 -15.14
C ALA A 224 -15.79 -23.40 -14.87
N ILE A 225 -15.22 -22.69 -13.91
CA ILE A 225 -13.88 -22.96 -13.43
C ILE A 225 -13.94 -24.12 -12.44
N LEU A 226 -13.21 -25.20 -12.77
CA LEU A 226 -13.15 -26.43 -11.98
C LEU A 226 -12.01 -26.40 -10.96
N GLY A 227 -10.96 -25.61 -11.22
CA GLY A 227 -9.77 -25.52 -10.39
C GLY A 227 -8.64 -24.80 -11.11
N VAL A 228 -7.42 -25.05 -10.68
CA VAL A 228 -6.21 -24.41 -11.22
C VAL A 228 -5.09 -25.40 -11.48
N VAL A 229 -4.17 -24.97 -12.35
CA VAL A 229 -2.83 -25.55 -12.47
C VAL A 229 -1.87 -24.70 -11.67
N ALA A 230 -1.11 -25.31 -10.78
CA ALA A 230 -0.14 -24.59 -9.95
C ALA A 230 1.25 -25.26 -10.00
N THR A 231 2.30 -24.45 -9.87
CA THR A 231 3.68 -24.89 -9.68
C THR A 231 4.07 -24.73 -8.22
N THR A 232 4.50 -25.79 -7.59
CA THR A 232 4.91 -25.84 -6.18
C THR A 232 6.37 -25.44 -5.98
N ALA A 233 6.80 -25.28 -4.74
CA ALA A 233 8.15 -24.85 -4.36
C ALA A 233 9.28 -25.75 -4.91
N ASP A 234 9.01 -27.04 -5.13
CA ASP A 234 9.96 -28.01 -5.72
C ASP A 234 9.96 -28.01 -7.26
N GLY A 235 9.14 -27.17 -7.88
CA GLY A 235 8.97 -27.07 -9.34
C GLY A 235 7.98 -28.08 -9.94
N SER A 236 7.31 -28.89 -9.12
CA SER A 236 6.28 -29.81 -9.58
C SER A 236 5.02 -29.05 -10.01
N THR A 237 4.36 -29.54 -11.06
CA THR A 237 3.06 -29.04 -11.50
C THR A 237 1.96 -29.93 -10.95
N ILE A 238 0.95 -29.29 -10.31
CA ILE A 238 -0.20 -29.98 -9.71
C ILE A 238 -1.52 -29.33 -10.19
N ASN A 239 -2.57 -30.17 -10.27
CA ASN A 239 -3.93 -29.74 -10.52
C ASN A 239 -4.72 -29.72 -9.21
N ILE A 240 -5.27 -28.56 -8.85
CA ILE A 240 -6.04 -28.36 -7.62
C ILE A 240 -7.51 -28.12 -8.00
N LYS A 241 -8.40 -29.03 -7.56
CA LYS A 241 -9.84 -28.89 -7.74
C LYS A 241 -10.45 -28.00 -6.67
N ALA A 242 -11.38 -27.13 -7.08
CA ALA A 242 -12.11 -26.24 -6.18
C ALA A 242 -13.63 -26.43 -6.35
N ASN A 243 -14.27 -27.11 -5.40
CA ASN A 243 -15.67 -27.53 -5.53
C ASN A 243 -16.67 -26.36 -5.49
N LYS A 244 -16.35 -25.27 -4.80
CA LYS A 244 -17.20 -24.08 -4.64
C LYS A 244 -16.65 -22.87 -5.39
N GLY A 245 -15.43 -22.98 -5.93
CA GLY A 245 -14.86 -21.99 -6.84
C GLY A 245 -13.46 -21.52 -6.45
N VAL A 246 -12.91 -20.73 -7.36
CA VAL A 246 -11.57 -20.15 -7.31
C VAL A 246 -11.70 -18.64 -7.18
N LEU A 247 -11.05 -18.07 -6.19
CA LEU A 247 -10.87 -16.62 -6.03
C LEU A 247 -9.48 -16.21 -6.52
N LEU A 248 -9.41 -15.30 -7.48
CA LEU A 248 -8.19 -14.61 -7.86
C LEU A 248 -8.05 -13.32 -7.04
N ALA A 249 -7.05 -13.28 -6.16
CA ALA A 249 -6.68 -12.13 -5.34
C ALA A 249 -5.21 -11.76 -5.58
N CYS A 250 -4.80 -11.77 -6.87
CA CYS A 250 -3.41 -11.75 -7.32
C CYS A 250 -2.78 -10.36 -7.37
N GLY A 251 -3.50 -9.29 -6.99
CA GLY A 251 -3.03 -7.91 -7.11
C GLY A 251 -2.91 -7.45 -8.56
N GLY A 252 -2.17 -6.36 -8.77
CA GLY A 252 -2.02 -5.73 -10.07
C GLY A 252 -0.85 -6.25 -10.91
N TYR A 253 -0.33 -5.36 -11.77
CA TYR A 253 0.79 -5.64 -12.69
C TYR A 253 1.87 -4.54 -12.66
N GLU A 254 1.96 -3.80 -11.58
CA GLU A 254 2.90 -2.68 -11.43
C GLU A 254 4.38 -3.09 -11.52
N ASN A 255 4.70 -4.36 -11.31
CA ASN A 255 6.05 -4.91 -11.52
C ASN A 255 6.19 -5.67 -12.85
N ASN A 256 5.35 -5.36 -13.85
CA ASN A 256 5.43 -5.92 -15.19
C ASN A 256 5.59 -4.82 -16.24
N LEU A 257 6.84 -4.53 -16.61
CA LEU A 257 7.19 -3.45 -17.55
C LEU A 257 6.50 -3.62 -18.91
N GLN A 258 6.32 -4.86 -19.40
CA GLN A 258 5.63 -5.07 -20.67
C GLN A 258 4.16 -4.66 -20.59
N MET A 259 3.47 -5.05 -19.52
CA MET A 259 2.07 -4.65 -19.31
C MET A 259 1.94 -3.14 -19.07
N GLN A 260 2.91 -2.52 -18.42
CA GLN A 260 2.92 -1.07 -18.27
C GLN A 260 3.05 -0.36 -19.62
N ARG A 261 3.92 -0.83 -20.52
CA ARG A 261 4.01 -0.32 -21.90
C ARG A 261 2.70 -0.50 -22.65
N ASP A 262 2.11 -1.69 -22.57
CA ASP A 262 0.90 -2.04 -23.32
C ASP A 262 -0.33 -1.27 -22.85
N PHE A 263 -0.47 -1.05 -21.54
CA PHE A 263 -1.68 -0.47 -20.96
C PHE A 263 -1.52 1.00 -20.54
N HIS A 264 -0.34 1.38 -20.02
CA HIS A 264 -0.09 2.77 -19.60
C HIS A 264 0.67 3.58 -20.62
N GLY A 265 1.36 2.93 -21.56
CA GLY A 265 2.20 3.61 -22.56
C GLY A 265 3.45 4.22 -21.97
N VAL A 266 3.96 3.70 -20.85
CA VAL A 266 5.12 4.23 -20.13
C VAL A 266 6.17 3.15 -19.89
N ASP A 267 7.41 3.58 -19.80
CA ASP A 267 8.57 2.77 -19.46
C ASP A 267 9.16 3.16 -18.10
N ASN A 268 9.95 2.26 -17.53
CA ASN A 268 10.76 2.54 -16.34
C ASN A 268 9.99 2.99 -15.09
N VAL A 269 8.72 2.65 -14.98
CA VAL A 269 7.98 2.85 -13.73
C VAL A 269 8.17 1.63 -12.84
N ARG A 270 8.59 1.83 -11.61
CA ARG A 270 8.82 0.74 -10.65
C ARG A 270 7.75 0.73 -9.58
N THR A 271 7.50 -0.43 -8.98
CA THR A 271 6.62 -0.51 -7.81
C THR A 271 7.34 -0.09 -6.53
N SER A 272 6.64 0.55 -5.61
CA SER A 272 7.06 0.70 -4.21
C SER A 272 6.44 -0.39 -3.31
N GLY A 273 5.51 -1.16 -3.86
CA GLY A 273 4.88 -2.32 -3.24
C GLY A 273 5.63 -3.62 -3.48
N THR A 274 4.93 -4.73 -3.44
CA THR A 274 5.51 -6.05 -3.64
C THR A 274 6.07 -6.23 -5.05
N PRO A 275 7.27 -6.84 -5.23
CA PRO A 275 7.73 -7.25 -6.54
C PRO A 275 6.90 -8.40 -7.13
N GLY A 276 6.02 -9.00 -6.34
CA GLY A 276 5.15 -10.09 -6.73
C GLY A 276 4.00 -9.73 -7.67
N ASN A 277 3.64 -8.46 -7.84
CA ASN A 277 2.52 -8.04 -8.69
C ASN A 277 2.94 -7.95 -10.16
N THR A 278 2.89 -9.09 -10.86
CA THR A 278 3.37 -9.29 -12.24
C THR A 278 2.25 -9.54 -13.25
N GLY A 279 0.98 -9.36 -12.86
CA GLY A 279 -0.17 -9.49 -13.76
C GLY A 279 -0.60 -10.92 -14.07
N ASP A 280 -0.23 -11.89 -13.25
CA ASP A 280 -0.53 -13.31 -13.50
C ASP A 280 -2.05 -13.57 -13.58
N GLY A 281 -2.82 -12.97 -12.66
CA GLY A 281 -4.29 -13.04 -12.67
C GLY A 281 -4.89 -12.47 -13.95
N ILE A 282 -4.39 -11.34 -14.42
CA ILE A 282 -4.84 -10.68 -15.65
C ILE A 282 -4.63 -11.60 -16.86
N GLN A 283 -3.45 -12.22 -16.96
CA GLN A 283 -3.15 -13.13 -18.07
C GLN A 283 -4.08 -14.35 -18.10
N MET A 284 -4.37 -14.93 -16.93
CA MET A 284 -5.30 -16.05 -16.81
C MET A 284 -6.73 -15.63 -17.19
N LEU A 285 -7.19 -14.47 -16.73
CA LEU A 285 -8.51 -13.92 -17.04
C LEU A 285 -8.69 -13.64 -18.53
N MET A 286 -7.67 -13.07 -19.18
CA MET A 286 -7.69 -12.83 -20.63
C MET A 286 -7.83 -14.15 -21.43
N LYS A 287 -7.12 -15.20 -21.02
CA LYS A 287 -7.17 -16.51 -21.70
C LYS A 287 -8.58 -17.13 -21.72
N ILE A 288 -9.36 -16.96 -20.66
CA ILE A 288 -10.72 -17.51 -20.54
C ILE A 288 -11.81 -16.58 -21.06
N GLY A 289 -11.45 -15.41 -21.58
CA GLY A 289 -12.38 -14.44 -22.18
C GLY A 289 -13.16 -13.62 -21.17
N ALA A 290 -12.61 -13.33 -20.01
CA ALA A 290 -13.17 -12.39 -19.06
C ALA A 290 -13.18 -10.96 -19.63
N GLN A 291 -14.20 -10.17 -19.31
CA GLN A 291 -14.30 -8.77 -19.71
C GLN A 291 -13.34 -7.93 -18.91
N MET A 292 -12.30 -7.40 -19.56
CA MET A 292 -11.30 -6.55 -18.89
C MET A 292 -11.80 -5.11 -18.75
N TRP A 293 -11.52 -4.50 -17.60
CA TRP A 293 -11.78 -3.07 -17.37
C TRP A 293 -10.65 -2.39 -16.59
N HIS A 294 -10.66 -1.07 -16.53
CA HIS A 294 -9.75 -0.20 -15.76
C HIS A 294 -8.24 -0.42 -16.01
N MET A 295 -7.87 -1.07 -17.13
CA MET A 295 -6.48 -1.43 -17.44
C MET A 295 -5.51 -0.24 -17.50
N LYS A 296 -6.02 0.99 -17.68
CA LYS A 296 -5.21 2.23 -17.65
C LYS A 296 -5.09 2.84 -16.26
N ASN A 297 -5.84 2.36 -15.29
CA ASN A 297 -5.90 2.99 -13.98
C ASN A 297 -4.72 2.55 -13.11
N GLN A 298 -4.04 3.52 -12.50
CA GLN A 298 -2.88 3.33 -11.65
C GLN A 298 -2.88 4.37 -10.52
N THR A 299 -2.13 4.12 -9.46
CA THR A 299 -2.01 5.06 -8.35
C THR A 299 -0.58 5.13 -7.82
N GLN A 300 -0.21 6.30 -7.30
CA GLN A 300 1.09 6.60 -6.73
C GLN A 300 1.00 6.77 -5.21
N SER A 301 2.15 6.70 -4.53
CA SER A 301 2.25 6.91 -3.09
C SER A 301 2.61 8.35 -2.75
N GLY A 302 1.66 9.26 -2.88
CA GLY A 302 1.86 10.68 -2.57
C GLY A 302 2.45 11.52 -3.70
N GLY A 303 3.12 10.92 -4.67
CA GLY A 303 3.68 11.60 -5.85
C GLY A 303 4.27 10.62 -6.84
N TYR A 304 4.49 11.07 -8.05
CA TYR A 304 4.96 10.21 -9.15
C TYR A 304 6.49 10.01 -9.12
N TRP A 305 7.25 11.09 -8.95
CA TRP A 305 8.71 11.09 -8.90
C TRP A 305 9.26 10.91 -7.49
N LEU A 306 8.84 9.83 -6.80
CA LEU A 306 9.22 9.54 -5.42
C LEU A 306 9.92 8.17 -5.24
N GLY A 307 10.19 7.45 -6.31
CA GLY A 307 10.87 6.17 -6.23
C GLY A 307 12.37 6.32 -6.12
N VAL A 308 12.96 6.04 -4.97
CA VAL A 308 14.41 5.92 -4.82
C VAL A 308 14.82 4.53 -5.28
N ALA A 309 15.49 4.47 -6.42
CA ALA A 309 15.89 3.23 -7.08
C ALA A 309 17.32 2.83 -6.65
N VAL A 310 17.47 1.60 -6.16
CA VAL A 310 18.77 1.04 -5.80
C VAL A 310 18.96 -0.32 -6.47
N PRO A 311 20.23 -0.74 -6.75
CA PRO A 311 20.49 -1.96 -7.50
C PRO A 311 20.03 -3.25 -6.83
N ASP A 312 19.96 -3.27 -5.50
CA ASP A 312 19.75 -4.49 -4.71
C ASP A 312 18.27 -4.87 -4.57
N PHE A 313 17.33 -3.99 -5.00
CA PHE A 313 15.89 -4.21 -4.88
C PHE A 313 15.16 -3.93 -6.19
N GLU A 314 14.18 -4.77 -6.51
CA GLU A 314 13.26 -4.52 -7.62
C GLU A 314 12.25 -3.42 -7.27
N SER A 315 11.76 -3.42 -6.01
CA SER A 315 10.89 -2.37 -5.50
C SER A 315 11.70 -1.14 -5.08
N THR A 316 11.13 0.04 -5.32
CA THR A 316 11.74 1.31 -4.88
C THR A 316 11.49 1.56 -3.40
N PHE A 317 12.39 2.31 -2.78
CA PHE A 317 12.06 3.04 -1.56
C PHE A 317 11.24 4.28 -1.93
N ILE A 318 10.47 4.81 -0.98
CA ILE A 318 9.72 6.05 -1.18
C ILE A 318 10.54 7.21 -0.63
N LEU A 319 10.83 8.20 -1.46
CA LEU A 319 11.49 9.44 -1.05
C LEU A 319 10.74 10.06 0.13
N ASN A 320 11.45 10.54 1.11
CA ASN A 320 10.86 11.25 2.24
C ASN A 320 10.14 12.52 1.73
N MET A 321 8.92 12.73 2.20
CA MET A 321 8.11 13.88 1.79
C MET A 321 8.14 15.02 2.83
N THR A 322 8.88 14.83 3.92
CA THR A 322 8.89 15.75 5.06
C THR A 322 10.32 15.99 5.54
N PHE A 323 11.12 16.65 4.70
CA PHE A 323 12.50 17.01 5.08
C PHE A 323 12.52 18.21 6.01
N LYS A 324 13.41 18.21 7.00
CA LYS A 324 13.73 19.38 7.83
C LYS A 324 14.45 20.46 7.03
N SER A 325 15.36 20.03 6.15
CA SER A 325 16.12 20.94 5.29
C SER A 325 15.57 20.94 3.88
N GLY A 326 15.41 22.14 3.30
CA GLY A 326 15.05 22.34 1.91
C GLY A 326 16.25 22.32 0.95
N SER A 327 17.46 21.91 1.40
CA SER A 327 18.67 21.91 0.58
C SER A 327 18.72 20.75 -0.42
N TYR A 328 17.69 20.68 -1.25
CA TYR A 328 17.54 19.65 -2.31
C TYR A 328 16.78 20.18 -3.53
N LEU A 329 16.98 19.51 -4.64
CA LEU A 329 16.20 19.65 -5.86
C LEU A 329 16.21 18.36 -6.67
N GLN A 330 15.34 18.25 -7.66
CA GLN A 330 15.37 17.17 -8.66
C GLN A 330 15.69 17.74 -10.04
N VAL A 331 16.51 17.00 -10.78
CA VAL A 331 16.88 17.37 -12.16
C VAL A 331 16.54 16.24 -13.13
N ASP A 332 16.12 16.64 -14.32
CA ASP A 332 15.83 15.76 -15.46
C ASP A 332 17.10 15.38 -16.26
N ALA A 333 16.90 14.68 -17.38
CA ALA A 333 17.96 14.27 -18.30
C ALA A 333 18.80 15.43 -18.89
N GLN A 334 18.32 16.66 -18.82
CA GLN A 334 19.01 17.86 -19.25
C GLN A 334 19.78 18.54 -18.09
N GLY A 335 19.61 18.06 -16.87
CA GLY A 335 20.17 18.65 -15.67
C GLY A 335 19.37 19.87 -15.18
N GLU A 336 18.12 20.00 -15.59
CA GLU A 336 17.22 21.10 -15.25
C GLU A 336 16.11 20.65 -14.30
N ARG A 337 15.63 21.55 -13.41
CA ARG A 337 14.40 21.32 -12.65
C ARG A 337 13.21 21.32 -13.60
N PHE A 338 12.24 20.44 -13.39
CA PHE A 338 11.11 20.26 -14.33
C PHE A 338 9.72 20.31 -13.66
N TYR A 339 9.64 20.39 -12.33
CA TYR A 339 8.39 20.51 -11.58
C TYR A 339 8.64 21.03 -10.16
N ASN A 340 7.56 21.22 -9.38
CA ASN A 340 7.65 21.57 -7.97
C ASN A 340 7.86 20.29 -7.13
N GLU A 341 9.08 20.02 -6.70
CA GLU A 341 9.48 18.81 -6.01
C GLU A 341 9.01 18.72 -4.55
N SER A 342 8.55 19.83 -3.96
CA SER A 342 7.97 19.83 -2.60
C SER A 342 6.45 19.64 -2.59
N LYS A 343 5.82 19.70 -3.76
CA LYS A 343 4.38 19.55 -3.88
C LYS A 343 3.98 18.08 -3.84
N THR A 344 3.17 17.71 -2.88
CA THR A 344 2.49 16.41 -2.89
C THR A 344 1.46 16.41 -4.02
N TYR A 345 1.74 15.66 -5.07
CA TYR A 345 0.79 15.41 -6.14
C TYR A 345 -0.11 14.25 -5.72
N HIS A 346 -1.34 14.55 -5.37
CA HIS A 346 -2.30 13.60 -4.85
C HIS A 346 -2.55 12.42 -5.80
N ARG A 347 -1.69 11.38 -5.77
CA ARG A 347 -1.94 10.04 -6.30
C ARG A 347 -2.71 9.98 -7.62
N GLN A 348 -2.35 10.81 -8.62
CA GLN A 348 -3.20 11.13 -9.75
C GLN A 348 -2.58 10.78 -11.09
N HIS A 349 -2.41 9.50 -11.37
CA HIS A 349 -2.14 9.04 -12.73
C HIS A 349 -1.09 9.85 -13.49
N MET A 350 0.05 10.17 -12.87
CA MET A 350 1.08 11.02 -13.48
C MET A 350 0.59 12.43 -13.88
N LYS A 351 -0.37 12.98 -13.14
CA LYS A 351 -1.00 14.25 -13.51
C LYS A 351 -0.88 15.29 -12.41
N ASP A 352 -0.83 16.55 -12.80
CA ASP A 352 -0.98 17.72 -11.94
C ASP A 352 -2.28 18.45 -12.25
N LEU A 353 -2.95 18.95 -11.22
CA LEU A 353 -4.15 19.77 -11.40
C LEU A 353 -3.75 21.24 -11.62
N LYS A 354 -3.91 21.73 -12.84
CA LYS A 354 -3.71 23.15 -13.21
C LYS A 354 -4.92 23.70 -13.93
N TYR A 355 -5.35 24.89 -13.55
CA TYR A 355 -6.48 25.60 -14.19
C TYR A 355 -7.77 24.76 -14.26
N GLY A 356 -8.01 23.92 -13.23
CA GLY A 356 -9.15 23.02 -13.19
C GLY A 356 -9.07 21.83 -14.16
N LYS A 357 -7.88 21.51 -14.66
CA LYS A 357 -7.63 20.37 -15.56
C LYS A 357 -6.45 19.55 -15.04
N TRP A 358 -6.54 18.23 -15.24
CA TRP A 358 -5.43 17.30 -15.03
C TRP A 358 -4.53 17.33 -16.24
N LEU A 359 -3.28 17.76 -16.04
CA LEU A 359 -2.22 17.79 -17.06
C LEU A 359 -1.20 16.71 -16.77
N ASP A 360 -0.70 16.05 -17.81
CA ASP A 360 0.33 15.01 -17.65
C ASP A 360 1.63 15.63 -17.12
N LEU A 361 2.28 14.93 -16.17
CA LEU A 361 3.63 15.25 -15.73
C LEU A 361 4.66 14.75 -16.76
N PRO A 362 5.82 15.40 -16.87
CA PRO A 362 6.93 14.87 -17.66
C PRO A 362 7.29 13.45 -17.23
N HIS A 363 7.59 12.57 -18.16
CA HIS A 363 7.93 11.17 -17.89
C HIS A 363 9.20 10.73 -18.63
N GLU A 364 9.09 10.17 -19.85
CA GLU A 364 10.24 9.62 -20.56
C GLU A 364 11.30 10.66 -20.90
N GLU A 365 10.87 11.86 -21.25
CA GLU A 365 11.75 12.98 -21.54
C GLU A 365 12.53 13.48 -20.33
N ALA A 366 12.04 13.20 -19.12
CA ALA A 366 12.73 13.59 -17.89
C ALA A 366 13.80 12.57 -17.45
N LEU A 367 13.74 11.32 -17.90
CA LEU A 367 14.65 10.26 -17.46
C LEU A 367 16.07 10.38 -18.05
N PRO A 368 17.14 10.12 -17.26
CA PRO A 368 17.15 9.82 -15.83
C PRO A 368 16.86 11.04 -14.96
N VAL A 369 16.25 10.84 -13.80
CA VAL A 369 16.03 11.88 -12.79
C VAL A 369 16.93 11.65 -11.60
N TRP A 370 17.51 12.73 -11.08
CA TRP A 370 18.36 12.68 -9.90
C TRP A 370 17.85 13.62 -8.81
N PHE A 371 17.80 13.12 -7.59
CA PHE A 371 17.60 13.91 -6.39
C PHE A 371 18.95 14.35 -5.86
N ILE A 372 19.23 15.65 -5.93
CA ILE A 372 20.51 16.28 -5.52
C ILE A 372 20.30 16.98 -4.18
N PHE A 373 21.23 16.81 -3.25
CA PHE A 373 21.18 17.41 -1.93
C PHE A 373 22.59 17.62 -1.35
N ASP A 374 22.68 18.37 -0.28
CA ASP A 374 23.94 18.67 0.39
C ASP A 374 24.11 17.94 1.75
N GLU A 375 25.22 18.21 2.44
CA GLU A 375 25.53 17.59 3.73
C GLU A 375 24.50 17.92 4.82
N THR A 376 23.83 19.07 4.74
CA THR A 376 22.83 19.46 5.73
C THR A 376 21.65 18.47 5.72
N LEU A 377 21.13 18.16 4.54
CA LEU A 377 20.07 17.17 4.41
C LEU A 377 20.61 15.76 4.69
N ARG A 378 21.77 15.40 4.12
CA ARG A 378 22.37 14.06 4.33
C ARG A 378 22.47 13.69 5.80
N ALA A 379 22.93 14.60 6.64
CA ALA A 379 23.16 14.32 8.06
C ALA A 379 21.91 14.51 8.93
N GLY A 380 20.95 15.32 8.46
CA GLY A 380 19.77 15.72 9.24
C GLY A 380 18.53 14.88 9.04
N ASP A 381 18.42 14.20 7.89
CA ASP A 381 17.21 13.49 7.48
C ASP A 381 17.51 12.21 6.72
N SER A 382 16.70 11.18 6.92
CA SER A 382 16.66 10.05 6.00
C SER A 382 16.13 10.49 4.64
N VAL A 383 16.81 10.13 3.55
CA VAL A 383 16.36 10.41 2.18
C VAL A 383 15.07 9.67 1.86
N VAL A 384 14.82 8.53 2.49
CA VAL A 384 13.62 7.73 2.28
C VAL A 384 12.71 7.74 3.50
N SER A 385 11.43 7.52 3.26
CA SER A 385 10.44 7.31 4.34
C SER A 385 10.82 6.07 5.16
N PRO A 386 10.97 6.19 6.48
CA PRO A 386 11.40 5.08 7.33
C PRO A 386 10.32 4.03 7.62
N TRP A 387 9.09 4.24 7.14
CA TRP A 387 7.91 3.43 7.48
C TRP A 387 7.03 3.03 6.29
N LEU A 388 7.41 3.39 5.08
CA LEU A 388 6.71 3.03 3.84
C LEU A 388 7.67 2.35 2.86
N SER A 389 7.13 1.65 1.92
CA SER A 389 7.74 0.82 0.88
C SER A 389 8.00 -0.62 1.31
N TRP A 390 7.94 -1.50 0.33
CA TRP A 390 8.07 -2.94 0.55
C TRP A 390 9.41 -3.34 1.22
N PRO A 391 10.60 -2.83 0.82
CA PRO A 391 11.84 -3.22 1.49
C PRO A 391 11.91 -2.84 2.97
N ILE A 392 11.27 -1.73 3.36
CA ILE A 392 11.21 -1.26 4.75
C ILE A 392 10.22 -2.09 5.56
N THR A 393 9.00 -2.24 5.07
CA THR A 393 7.90 -2.86 5.83
C THR A 393 8.04 -4.38 5.97
N THR A 394 8.82 -5.02 5.11
CA THR A 394 9.18 -6.43 5.20
C THR A 394 10.50 -6.66 5.96
N GLU A 395 11.06 -5.61 6.56
CA GLU A 395 12.31 -5.65 7.35
C GLU A 395 13.53 -6.18 6.56
N HIS A 396 13.48 -6.14 5.20
CA HIS A 396 14.60 -6.56 4.37
C HIS A 396 15.74 -5.57 4.37
N TYR A 397 15.43 -4.29 4.60
CA TYR A 397 16.41 -3.24 4.71
C TYR A 397 15.94 -2.12 5.63
N ALA A 398 16.75 -1.78 6.62
CA ALA A 398 16.60 -0.60 7.44
C ALA A 398 17.50 0.51 6.88
N TRP A 399 16.90 1.54 6.29
CA TRP A 399 17.65 2.70 5.79
C TRP A 399 18.25 3.49 6.96
N SER A 400 19.52 3.92 6.83
CA SER A 400 20.14 4.67 7.91
C SER A 400 19.54 6.07 8.07
N SER A 401 19.40 6.53 9.30
CA SER A 401 18.77 7.82 9.60
C SER A 401 19.53 9.02 9.03
N ASP A 402 20.84 8.85 8.81
CA ASP A 402 21.75 9.86 8.28
C ASP A 402 22.29 9.51 6.88
N ASN A 403 21.76 8.50 6.21
CA ASN A 403 22.14 8.04 4.86
C ASN A 403 23.61 7.60 4.71
N SER A 404 24.35 7.45 5.81
CA SER A 404 25.78 7.11 5.75
C SER A 404 26.03 5.72 5.18
N ALA A 405 25.21 4.75 5.57
CA ALA A 405 25.31 3.38 5.07
C ALA A 405 25.04 3.28 3.57
N GLU A 406 24.12 4.08 3.05
CA GLU A 406 23.73 4.10 1.64
C GLU A 406 24.80 4.82 0.78
N VAL A 407 25.46 5.82 1.34
CA VAL A 407 26.65 6.43 0.74
C VAL A 407 27.79 5.42 0.67
N GLU A 408 28.06 4.67 1.76
CA GLU A 408 29.11 3.65 1.79
C GLU A 408 28.85 2.51 0.81
N LYS A 409 27.58 2.12 0.63
CA LYS A 409 27.14 1.13 -0.37
C LYS A 409 27.29 1.65 -1.81
N GLY A 410 27.43 2.96 -2.01
CA GLY A 410 27.43 3.58 -3.33
C GLY A 410 26.03 3.71 -3.96
N TRP A 411 24.96 3.53 -3.21
CA TRP A 411 23.60 3.81 -3.67
C TRP A 411 23.35 5.31 -3.77
N ILE A 412 23.96 6.09 -2.87
CA ILE A 412 23.99 7.54 -2.91
C ILE A 412 25.39 7.96 -3.39
N LEU A 413 25.45 8.67 -4.49
CA LEU A 413 26.70 9.27 -4.99
C LEU A 413 27.12 10.40 -4.06
N LYS A 414 28.46 10.52 -3.86
CA LYS A 414 29.07 11.57 -3.05
C LYS A 414 30.20 12.22 -3.84
N ALA A 415 30.32 13.56 -3.76
CA ALA A 415 31.43 14.33 -4.32
C ALA A 415 31.74 15.55 -3.45
N ASP A 416 32.99 16.04 -3.51
CA ASP A 416 33.40 17.22 -2.74
C ASP A 416 32.94 18.54 -3.44
N THR A 417 32.68 18.48 -4.74
CA THR A 417 32.21 19.62 -5.53
C THR A 417 30.97 19.25 -6.36
N ILE A 418 30.20 20.24 -6.78
CA ILE A 418 29.03 20.05 -7.64
C ILE A 418 29.45 19.53 -9.02
N GLU A 419 30.62 19.99 -9.52
CA GLU A 419 31.18 19.57 -10.79
C GLU A 419 31.52 18.07 -10.78
N GLU A 420 32.22 17.59 -9.76
CA GLU A 420 32.51 16.17 -9.60
C GLU A 420 31.22 15.33 -9.43
N LEU A 421 30.20 15.88 -8.75
CA LEU A 421 28.92 15.20 -8.63
C LEU A 421 28.23 15.07 -9.99
N ALA A 422 28.21 16.14 -10.78
CA ALA A 422 27.68 16.15 -12.14
C ALA A 422 28.35 15.10 -13.03
N GLU A 423 29.67 15.02 -13.02
CA GLU A 423 30.44 14.00 -13.77
C GLU A 423 30.03 12.58 -13.34
N LYS A 424 29.86 12.31 -12.01
CA LYS A 424 29.43 11.01 -11.49
C LYS A 424 28.01 10.66 -11.91
N MET A 425 27.12 11.64 -12.05
CA MET A 425 25.75 11.49 -12.55
C MET A 425 25.68 11.36 -14.09
N GLY A 426 26.79 11.66 -14.82
CA GLY A 426 26.84 11.59 -16.28
C GLY A 426 26.42 12.88 -16.98
N TYR A 427 26.48 14.03 -16.30
CA TYR A 427 26.12 15.34 -16.86
C TYR A 427 27.35 16.20 -17.11
N GLU A 428 27.21 17.17 -18.01
CA GLU A 428 28.17 18.27 -18.14
C GLU A 428 28.17 19.10 -16.84
N PRO A 429 29.33 19.36 -16.21
CA PRO A 429 29.42 20.05 -14.92
C PRO A 429 28.70 21.40 -14.87
N GLU A 430 28.79 22.17 -15.96
CA GLU A 430 28.19 23.49 -16.08
C GLU A 430 26.67 23.46 -16.04
N ALA A 431 26.02 22.38 -16.52
CA ALA A 431 24.56 22.26 -16.52
C ALA A 431 24.02 22.17 -15.08
N ILE A 432 24.56 21.25 -14.29
CA ILE A 432 24.16 21.06 -12.88
C ILE A 432 24.52 22.29 -12.04
N ARG A 433 25.74 22.88 -12.26
CA ARG A 433 26.13 24.13 -11.60
C ARG A 433 25.14 25.25 -11.86
N ALA A 434 24.75 25.48 -13.13
CA ALA A 434 23.82 26.53 -13.49
C ALA A 434 22.45 26.33 -12.84
N THR A 435 21.97 25.10 -12.77
CA THR A 435 20.68 24.77 -12.12
C THR A 435 20.72 25.04 -10.62
N ILE A 436 21.79 24.63 -9.91
CA ILE A 436 21.94 24.88 -8.48
C ILE A 436 22.13 26.38 -8.21
N ASP A 437 22.93 27.10 -8.99
CA ASP A 437 23.12 28.54 -8.81
C ASP A 437 21.81 29.31 -9.05
N ARG A 438 21.00 28.90 -10.03
CA ARG A 438 19.66 29.45 -10.25
C ARG A 438 18.73 29.19 -9.06
N TYR A 439 18.70 27.95 -8.57
CA TYR A 439 17.91 27.58 -7.39
C TYR A 439 18.34 28.40 -6.16
N ASN A 440 19.63 28.44 -5.86
CA ASN A 440 20.17 29.22 -4.74
C ASN A 440 19.84 30.71 -4.87
N GLY A 441 19.86 31.26 -6.09
CA GLY A 441 19.44 32.64 -6.34
C GLY A 441 17.94 32.89 -6.10
N MET A 442 17.08 31.88 -6.29
CA MET A 442 15.65 31.96 -5.94
C MET A 442 15.43 31.86 -4.42
N VAL A 443 16.22 31.06 -3.72
CA VAL A 443 16.23 31.04 -2.23
C VAL A 443 16.57 32.42 -1.69
N ASP A 444 17.61 33.09 -2.22
CA ASP A 444 17.97 34.45 -1.80
C ASP A 444 16.86 35.49 -2.04
N LYS A 445 16.05 35.29 -3.08
CA LYS A 445 14.91 36.14 -3.39
C LYS A 445 13.66 35.82 -2.53
N GLY A 446 13.62 34.66 -1.89
CA GLY A 446 12.45 34.16 -1.17
C GLY A 446 11.27 33.81 -2.10
N VAL A 447 11.54 33.37 -3.35
CA VAL A 447 10.49 32.99 -4.30
C VAL A 447 11.05 32.02 -5.35
N ASP A 448 10.36 30.90 -5.58
CA ASP A 448 10.60 30.01 -6.71
C ASP A 448 9.85 30.54 -7.96
N GLU A 449 10.60 31.21 -8.83
CA GLU A 449 10.07 31.79 -10.07
C GLU A 449 9.76 30.74 -11.14
N ASP A 450 10.29 29.50 -11.00
CA ASP A 450 10.15 28.44 -11.99
C ASP A 450 8.89 27.59 -11.80
N PHE A 451 8.70 27.05 -10.60
CA PHE A 451 7.65 26.07 -10.34
C PHE A 451 6.77 26.41 -9.13
N GLY A 452 7.07 27.52 -8.43
CA GLY A 452 6.27 28.00 -7.29
C GLY A 452 6.39 27.09 -6.05
N ARG A 453 7.57 26.51 -5.80
CA ARG A 453 7.88 25.82 -4.56
C ARG A 453 7.77 26.82 -3.42
N ASP A 454 7.16 26.38 -2.32
CA ASP A 454 7.01 27.22 -1.14
C ASP A 454 8.40 27.64 -0.62
N PRO A 455 8.68 28.94 -0.49
CA PRO A 455 9.96 29.44 0.00
C PRO A 455 10.35 28.92 1.38
N GLU A 456 9.38 28.63 2.25
CA GLU A 456 9.62 28.04 3.57
C GLU A 456 10.21 26.63 3.50
N THR A 457 10.01 25.95 2.37
CA THR A 457 10.57 24.61 2.09
C THR A 457 11.90 24.65 1.35
N MET A 458 12.47 25.84 1.09
CA MET A 458 13.67 26.04 0.28
C MET A 458 14.85 26.45 1.15
N THR A 459 15.95 25.72 0.99
CA THR A 459 17.26 26.05 1.59
C THR A 459 18.32 25.93 0.52
N LYS A 460 19.37 26.77 0.55
CA LYS A 460 20.47 26.69 -0.42
C LYS A 460 21.19 25.35 -0.37
N ILE A 461 21.59 24.87 -1.53
CA ILE A 461 22.50 23.75 -1.71
C ILE A 461 23.91 24.30 -1.79
N GLU A 462 24.60 24.43 -0.66
CA GLU A 462 25.92 25.07 -0.59
C GLU A 462 26.89 24.41 0.41
N ASN A 463 26.40 23.51 1.27
CA ASN A 463 27.20 22.86 2.29
C ASN A 463 27.73 21.50 1.78
N GLY A 464 28.90 21.49 1.13
CA GLY A 464 29.52 20.24 0.69
C GLY A 464 29.97 19.32 1.85
N PRO A 465 30.15 18.03 1.62
CA PRO A 465 30.03 17.33 0.33
C PRO A 465 28.61 17.35 -0.24
N PHE A 466 28.51 17.09 -1.56
CA PHE A 466 27.25 17.03 -2.30
C PHE A 466 26.91 15.59 -2.64
N TYR A 467 25.63 15.31 -2.74
CA TYR A 467 25.08 13.96 -2.89
C TYR A 467 24.01 13.91 -3.98
N ALA A 468 23.88 12.73 -4.59
CA ALA A 468 22.79 12.45 -5.52
C ALA A 468 22.34 11.00 -5.42
N VAL A 469 21.04 10.78 -5.58
CA VAL A 469 20.45 9.44 -5.72
C VAL A 469 19.49 9.43 -6.89
N GLU A 470 19.45 8.31 -7.62
CA GLU A 470 18.56 8.16 -8.77
C GLU A 470 17.10 8.05 -8.32
N ILE A 471 16.25 8.82 -8.96
CA ILE A 471 14.80 8.83 -8.76
C ILE A 471 14.11 8.26 -10.00
N THR A 472 13.16 7.39 -9.78
CA THR A 472 12.31 6.84 -10.84
C THR A 472 10.83 7.08 -10.51
N PRO A 473 9.97 7.11 -11.51
CA PRO A 473 8.54 7.07 -11.28
C PRO A 473 8.18 5.82 -10.50
N THR A 474 7.25 5.96 -9.52
CA THR A 474 6.84 4.83 -8.70
C THR A 474 5.33 4.69 -8.60
N LEU A 475 4.87 3.44 -8.61
CA LEU A 475 3.47 3.07 -8.45
C LEU A 475 3.27 2.29 -7.14
N VAL A 476 2.10 2.48 -6.54
CA VAL A 476 1.62 1.66 -5.43
C VAL A 476 0.77 0.51 -5.95
N ALA A 477 -0.12 0.80 -6.92
CA ALA A 477 -1.08 -0.17 -7.42
C ALA A 477 -1.48 0.12 -8.85
N THR A 478 -1.88 -0.94 -9.55
CA THR A 478 -2.65 -0.91 -10.80
C THR A 478 -3.99 -1.60 -10.56
N THR A 479 -5.07 -1.06 -11.09
CA THR A 479 -6.44 -1.53 -10.79
C THR A 479 -7.09 -2.32 -11.92
N GLY A 480 -6.34 -2.57 -13.00
CA GLY A 480 -6.79 -3.39 -14.11
C GLY A 480 -7.04 -4.85 -13.71
N GLY A 481 -7.99 -5.46 -14.36
CA GLY A 481 -8.41 -6.84 -14.16
C GLY A 481 -9.72 -7.12 -14.86
N ALA A 482 -10.44 -8.17 -14.47
CA ALA A 482 -11.74 -8.43 -15.03
C ALA A 482 -12.83 -7.57 -14.38
N LYS A 483 -13.89 -7.31 -15.11
CA LYS A 483 -15.13 -6.78 -14.58
C LYS A 483 -15.76 -7.82 -13.68
N ARG A 484 -16.17 -7.40 -12.49
CA ARG A 484 -16.86 -8.25 -11.51
C ARG A 484 -18.15 -7.57 -11.02
N ASN A 485 -19.09 -8.36 -10.55
CA ASN A 485 -20.30 -7.84 -9.93
C ASN A 485 -20.13 -7.65 -8.41
N THR A 486 -21.16 -7.17 -7.72
CA THR A 486 -21.17 -6.95 -6.26
C THR A 486 -21.02 -8.23 -5.42
N LYS A 487 -21.07 -9.40 -6.06
CA LYS A 487 -20.80 -10.72 -5.46
C LYS A 487 -19.38 -11.21 -5.75
N SER A 488 -18.52 -10.33 -6.27
CA SER A 488 -17.15 -10.62 -6.72
C SER A 488 -17.05 -11.71 -7.81
N GLN A 489 -18.15 -12.02 -8.51
CA GLN A 489 -18.15 -12.96 -9.62
C GLN A 489 -17.60 -12.27 -10.88
N VAL A 490 -16.69 -12.94 -11.57
CA VAL A 490 -16.10 -12.46 -12.82
C VAL A 490 -17.12 -12.54 -13.95
N LEU A 491 -17.16 -11.50 -14.78
CA LEU A 491 -18.05 -11.37 -15.92
C LEU A 491 -17.30 -11.55 -17.24
N ASP A 492 -17.99 -12.09 -18.24
CA ASP A 492 -17.51 -12.12 -19.62
C ASP A 492 -17.99 -10.89 -20.43
N TRP A 493 -17.64 -10.83 -21.71
CA TRP A 493 -18.00 -9.72 -22.61
C TRP A 493 -19.51 -9.60 -22.93
N ASN A 494 -20.34 -10.52 -22.46
CA ASN A 494 -21.79 -10.44 -22.53
C ASN A 494 -22.41 -10.02 -21.19
N ASP A 495 -21.59 -9.63 -20.21
CA ASP A 495 -21.96 -9.38 -18.81
C ASP A 495 -22.53 -10.64 -18.11
N GLU A 496 -22.21 -11.83 -18.61
CA GLU A 496 -22.59 -13.10 -18.00
C GLU A 496 -21.54 -13.58 -17.02
N VAL A 497 -21.97 -14.17 -15.90
CA VAL A 497 -21.06 -14.71 -14.89
C VAL A 497 -20.29 -15.90 -15.44
N ILE A 498 -18.97 -15.90 -15.28
CA ILE A 498 -18.14 -17.11 -15.47
C ILE A 498 -18.28 -17.94 -14.19
N PRO A 499 -18.95 -19.11 -14.25
CA PRO A 499 -19.29 -19.87 -13.05
C PRO A 499 -18.05 -20.30 -12.25
N ASN A 500 -18.17 -20.27 -10.91
CA ASN A 500 -17.12 -20.66 -9.96
C ASN A 500 -15.82 -19.84 -10.04
N LEU A 501 -15.84 -18.66 -10.66
CA LEU A 501 -14.71 -17.74 -10.71
C LEU A 501 -15.05 -16.42 -10.01
N TYR A 502 -14.18 -16.05 -9.08
CA TYR A 502 -14.27 -14.82 -8.30
C TYR A 502 -12.98 -14.00 -8.44
N GLU A 503 -13.08 -12.70 -8.22
CA GLU A 503 -11.96 -11.77 -8.24
C GLU A 503 -12.10 -10.73 -7.13
N ALA A 504 -10.99 -10.36 -6.46
CA ALA A 504 -11.03 -9.41 -5.36
C ALA A 504 -9.75 -8.57 -5.24
N GLY A 505 -9.88 -7.45 -4.55
CA GLY A 505 -8.79 -6.52 -4.28
C GLY A 505 -8.47 -5.60 -5.45
N GLU A 506 -7.19 -5.28 -5.63
CA GLU A 506 -6.69 -4.40 -6.69
C GLU A 506 -6.89 -4.99 -8.09
N LEU A 507 -6.83 -6.31 -8.24
CA LEU A 507 -7.18 -6.99 -9.47
C LEU A 507 -8.65 -6.69 -9.79
N GLY A 508 -8.92 -5.95 -10.88
CA GLY A 508 -10.26 -5.55 -11.29
C GLY A 508 -11.00 -4.64 -10.29
N SER A 509 -10.29 -3.76 -9.61
CA SER A 509 -10.86 -2.83 -8.62
C SER A 509 -11.99 -1.98 -9.20
N TYR A 510 -12.95 -1.61 -8.35
CA TYR A 510 -14.01 -0.63 -8.65
C TYR A 510 -13.49 0.81 -8.77
N VAL A 511 -12.28 1.09 -8.27
CA VAL A 511 -11.64 2.40 -8.44
C VAL A 511 -11.14 2.53 -9.87
N SER A 512 -11.73 3.43 -10.64
CA SER A 512 -11.49 3.61 -12.08
C SER A 512 -10.75 4.89 -12.44
N ASN A 513 -10.53 5.80 -11.48
CA ASN A 513 -9.85 7.08 -11.70
C ASN A 513 -9.07 7.53 -10.44
N LEU A 514 -9.65 8.39 -9.59
CA LEU A 514 -8.93 8.95 -8.44
C LEU A 514 -8.88 7.97 -7.25
N TYR A 515 -7.83 8.07 -6.46
CA TYR A 515 -7.63 7.24 -5.29
C TYR A 515 -7.63 8.08 -4.00
N GLN A 516 -8.61 7.87 -3.15
CA GLN A 516 -8.62 8.32 -1.76
C GLN A 516 -7.85 7.32 -0.89
N ASN A 517 -6.94 7.79 -0.04
CA ASN A 517 -6.20 6.93 0.86
C ASN A 517 -7.13 6.01 1.67
N GLY A 518 -6.82 4.72 1.67
CA GLY A 518 -7.55 3.69 2.40
C GLY A 518 -8.66 2.98 1.62
N VAL A 519 -9.12 3.50 0.47
CA VAL A 519 -10.22 2.86 -0.28
C VAL A 519 -9.83 1.47 -0.80
N PHE A 520 -8.58 1.25 -1.23
CA PHE A 520 -8.15 -0.09 -1.70
C PHE A 520 -8.16 -1.14 -0.60
N LEU A 521 -7.74 -0.77 0.62
CA LEU A 521 -7.75 -1.72 1.73
C LEU A 521 -9.19 -2.06 2.16
N SER A 522 -10.08 -1.06 2.19
CA SER A 522 -11.51 -1.28 2.44
C SER A 522 -12.16 -2.14 1.35
N GLU A 523 -11.84 -1.89 0.07
CA GLU A 523 -12.31 -2.69 -1.05
C GLU A 523 -11.77 -4.11 -1.04
N ALA A 524 -10.49 -4.29 -0.71
CA ALA A 524 -9.87 -5.61 -0.63
C ALA A 524 -10.61 -6.51 0.36
N ILE A 525 -10.96 -5.98 1.53
CA ILE A 525 -11.74 -6.69 2.53
C ILE A 525 -13.17 -6.94 2.02
N ALA A 526 -13.86 -5.92 1.54
CA ALA A 526 -15.24 -6.02 1.07
C ALA A 526 -15.40 -7.05 -0.07
N SER A 527 -14.54 -6.96 -1.09
CA SER A 527 -14.59 -7.85 -2.25
C SER A 527 -14.13 -9.28 -1.93
N GLY A 528 -13.10 -9.43 -1.08
CA GLY A 528 -12.68 -10.75 -0.61
C GLY A 528 -13.79 -11.47 0.17
N ARG A 529 -14.46 -10.77 1.08
CA ARG A 529 -15.62 -11.27 1.81
C ARG A 529 -16.78 -11.62 0.89
N ALA A 530 -17.12 -10.75 -0.06
CA ALA A 530 -18.18 -11.00 -1.03
C ALA A 530 -17.96 -12.27 -1.87
N ALA A 531 -16.70 -12.54 -2.26
CA ALA A 531 -16.33 -13.78 -2.95
C ALA A 531 -16.58 -15.01 -2.07
N ALA A 532 -16.12 -14.99 -0.82
CA ALA A 532 -16.31 -16.09 0.13
C ALA A 532 -17.81 -16.30 0.42
N GLN A 533 -18.55 -15.24 0.67
CA GLN A 533 -20.01 -15.29 0.91
C GLN A 533 -20.77 -15.91 -0.26
N THR A 534 -20.38 -15.58 -1.49
CA THR A 534 -21.00 -16.11 -2.70
C THR A 534 -20.65 -17.59 -2.89
N ALA A 535 -19.37 -17.94 -2.72
CA ALA A 535 -18.89 -19.31 -2.91
C ALA A 535 -19.45 -20.27 -1.85
N LEU A 536 -19.51 -19.87 -0.59
CA LEU A 536 -19.97 -20.72 0.53
C LEU A 536 -21.51 -20.62 0.75
N GLY A 537 -22.17 -19.64 0.14
CA GLY A 537 -23.63 -19.47 0.23
C GLY A 537 -24.10 -18.94 1.59
N GLY A 538 -23.31 -18.08 2.24
CA GLY A 538 -23.62 -17.52 3.55
C GLY A 538 -22.88 -16.22 3.82
N LYS A 539 -23.06 -15.67 5.03
CA LYS A 539 -22.34 -14.50 5.54
C LYS A 539 -21.92 -14.82 6.97
N SER A 540 -20.69 -14.45 7.35
CA SER A 540 -20.22 -14.57 8.73
C SER A 540 -21.14 -13.81 9.68
N THR A 541 -21.41 -14.41 10.82
CA THR A 541 -22.14 -13.77 11.93
C THR A 541 -21.23 -13.22 13.02
N VAL A 542 -19.93 -13.35 12.83
CA VAL A 542 -18.91 -12.82 13.73
C VAL A 542 -18.95 -11.30 13.68
N THR A 543 -19.16 -10.65 14.83
CA THR A 543 -19.26 -9.19 14.91
C THR A 543 -18.89 -8.71 16.32
N SER A 544 -18.23 -7.56 16.41
CA SER A 544 -17.96 -6.84 17.67
C SER A 544 -18.07 -5.35 17.37
N GLU A 545 -18.91 -4.66 18.14
CA GLU A 545 -19.17 -3.24 17.90
C GLU A 545 -17.96 -2.37 18.21
N VAL A 546 -17.68 -1.42 17.35
CA VAL A 546 -16.66 -0.40 17.53
C VAL A 546 -17.33 0.91 17.92
N THR A 547 -16.91 1.48 19.04
CA THR A 547 -17.33 2.83 19.43
C THR A 547 -16.50 3.86 18.68
N ILE A 548 -17.16 4.76 17.94
CA ILE A 548 -16.52 5.89 17.26
C ILE A 548 -17.07 7.15 17.90
N LEU A 549 -16.20 7.94 18.53
CA LEU A 549 -16.59 9.13 19.28
C LEU A 549 -16.89 10.31 18.34
N GLU A 550 -17.75 11.22 18.77
CA GLU A 550 -17.93 12.50 18.08
C GLU A 550 -16.71 13.39 18.25
N ALA A 551 -16.50 14.30 17.28
CA ALA A 551 -15.45 15.30 17.38
C ALA A 551 -15.65 16.16 18.65
N GLY A 552 -14.65 16.19 19.51
CA GLY A 552 -14.71 16.94 20.78
C GLY A 552 -15.34 16.18 21.96
N GLU A 553 -15.88 14.97 21.78
CA GLU A 553 -16.25 14.13 22.90
C GLU A 553 -15.02 13.67 23.69
N THR A 554 -14.97 13.99 24.96
CA THR A 554 -13.97 13.44 25.88
C THR A 554 -14.42 12.10 26.40
N ALA A 555 -13.59 11.07 26.28
CA ALA A 555 -13.75 9.88 27.13
C ALA A 555 -13.69 10.34 28.59
N ASN A 556 -14.65 9.96 29.39
CA ASN A 556 -14.96 10.53 30.70
C ASN A 556 -13.94 10.19 31.80
N THR A 557 -12.62 10.16 31.49
CA THR A 557 -11.54 9.86 32.44
C THR A 557 -10.35 10.77 32.20
N SER A 558 -10.05 11.66 33.16
CA SER A 558 -8.75 12.35 33.21
C SER A 558 -7.63 11.29 33.19
N PHE A 559 -6.83 11.29 32.16
CA PHE A 559 -5.70 10.33 31.99
C PHE A 559 -4.73 10.42 33.18
N PHE A 560 -4.50 11.62 33.70
CA PHE A 560 -3.50 11.88 34.74
C PHE A 560 -4.04 11.72 36.18
N LYS A 561 -5.30 11.32 36.40
CA LYS A 561 -5.95 11.32 37.73
C LYS A 561 -5.25 10.45 38.76
N ASP A 562 -4.65 9.36 38.34
CA ASP A 562 -3.96 8.38 39.21
C ASP A 562 -2.42 8.54 39.10
N VAL A 563 -1.91 9.52 38.36
CA VAL A 563 -0.48 9.81 38.25
C VAL A 563 -0.03 10.60 39.47
N LYS A 564 1.06 10.15 40.10
CA LYS A 564 1.63 10.80 41.28
C LYS A 564 2.17 12.18 40.91
N ASP A 565 2.03 13.14 41.81
CA ASP A 565 2.63 14.47 41.64
C ASP A 565 4.14 14.39 41.44
N GLY A 566 4.66 15.02 40.39
CA GLY A 566 6.08 14.97 40.05
C GLY A 566 6.40 15.60 38.70
N THR A 567 7.69 15.59 38.40
CA THR A 567 8.24 15.95 37.09
C THR A 567 8.82 14.69 36.48
N TYR A 568 8.51 14.43 35.22
CA TYR A 568 8.81 13.20 34.51
C TYR A 568 9.50 13.54 33.20
N GLU A 569 10.56 12.80 32.86
CA GLU A 569 11.24 12.86 31.57
C GLU A 569 10.70 11.74 30.68
N VAL A 570 10.11 12.11 29.56
CA VAL A 570 9.50 11.19 28.59
C VAL A 570 10.31 11.24 27.31
N GLN A 571 10.87 10.11 26.92
CA GLN A 571 11.59 9.96 25.66
C GLN A 571 10.60 9.79 24.52
N ILE A 572 10.78 10.57 23.44
CA ILE A 572 9.98 10.53 22.24
C ILE A 572 10.85 10.06 21.08
N THR A 573 10.39 9.08 20.33
CA THR A 573 10.98 8.75 19.04
C THR A 573 10.23 9.52 17.97
N GLY A 574 10.77 10.67 17.57
CA GLY A 574 10.22 11.54 16.54
C GLY A 574 10.59 11.09 15.12
N GLN A 575 10.10 11.82 14.13
CA GLN A 575 10.41 11.56 12.72
C GLN A 575 11.87 11.87 12.36
N HIS A 576 12.51 12.76 13.10
CA HIS A 576 13.86 13.25 12.84
C HIS A 576 14.89 12.81 13.91
N GLY A 577 14.50 11.96 14.83
CA GLY A 577 15.36 11.46 15.90
C GLY A 577 14.67 11.48 17.26
N GLU A 578 15.43 11.19 18.30
CA GLU A 578 14.92 11.18 19.67
C GLU A 578 14.96 12.57 20.28
N PHE A 579 13.94 12.92 21.06
CA PHE A 579 13.91 14.10 21.92
C PHE A 579 13.21 13.78 23.25
N THR A 580 13.46 14.60 24.26
CA THR A 580 12.97 14.39 25.62
C THR A 580 11.96 15.48 25.98
N LEU A 581 10.82 15.06 26.53
CA LEU A 581 9.84 16.00 27.11
C LEU A 581 9.92 15.97 28.63
N GLU A 582 9.92 17.15 29.24
CA GLU A 582 9.56 17.33 30.65
C GLU A 582 8.04 17.40 30.78
N VAL A 583 7.44 16.46 31.52
CA VAL A 583 6.01 16.40 31.84
C VAL A 583 5.81 16.59 33.32
N LYS A 584 5.10 17.64 33.73
CA LYS A 584 4.84 17.93 35.13
C LYS A 584 3.38 17.67 35.48
N VAL A 585 3.17 16.77 36.44
CA VAL A 585 1.85 16.43 36.96
C VAL A 585 1.72 16.93 38.40
N ALA A 586 0.61 17.56 38.70
CA ALA A 586 0.28 18.01 40.05
C ALA A 586 -1.24 17.86 40.30
N GLN A 587 -1.61 17.24 41.41
CA GLN A 587 -3.00 16.99 41.78
C GLN A 587 -3.81 16.23 40.73
N GLY A 588 -3.16 15.24 40.08
CA GLY A 588 -3.77 14.41 39.02
C GLY A 588 -4.03 15.19 37.73
N LYS A 589 -3.34 16.31 37.53
CA LYS A 589 -3.42 17.13 36.30
C LYS A 589 -2.05 17.42 35.74
N VAL A 590 -1.92 17.39 34.42
CA VAL A 590 -0.71 17.86 33.75
C VAL A 590 -0.69 19.38 33.76
N SER A 591 0.40 19.97 34.27
CA SER A 591 0.58 21.41 34.38
C SER A 591 1.59 21.99 33.39
N LEU A 592 2.54 21.16 32.94
CA LEU A 592 3.58 21.55 31.99
C LEU A 592 3.92 20.34 31.10
N ILE A 593 4.11 20.60 29.81
CA ILE A 593 4.80 19.73 28.86
C ILE A 593 5.71 20.66 28.05
N GLN A 594 7.00 20.40 28.06
CA GLN A 594 7.99 21.17 27.30
C GLN A 594 9.12 20.29 26.82
N VAL A 595 9.79 20.70 25.76
CA VAL A 595 10.99 20.00 25.30
C VAL A 595 12.14 20.31 26.24
N GLU A 596 12.76 19.28 26.81
CA GLU A 596 13.91 19.39 27.72
C GLU A 596 15.22 19.24 26.95
N ASP A 597 15.27 18.29 25.99
CA ASP A 597 16.46 18.02 25.18
C ASP A 597 16.06 17.53 23.78
N GLY A 598 16.94 17.75 22.80
CA GLY A 598 16.76 17.28 21.43
C GLY A 598 15.71 18.05 20.62
N ALA A 599 15.46 19.31 20.93
CA ALA A 599 14.46 20.14 20.22
C ALA A 599 14.66 20.17 18.69
N ASP A 600 15.92 20.12 18.24
CA ASP A 600 16.27 20.07 16.81
C ASP A 600 15.81 18.76 16.10
N ASN A 601 15.45 17.75 16.87
CA ASN A 601 14.96 16.47 16.36
C ASN A 601 13.43 16.43 16.23
N MET A 602 12.72 17.48 16.66
CA MET A 602 11.28 17.56 16.57
C MET A 602 10.88 18.05 15.16
N PHE A 603 9.95 17.37 14.55
CA PHE A 603 9.38 17.75 13.25
C PHE A 603 8.33 18.88 13.39
N MET A 604 7.57 18.86 14.48
CA MET A 604 6.63 19.94 14.79
C MET A 604 7.38 21.25 15.04
N ASP A 605 6.93 22.33 14.44
CA ASP A 605 7.36 23.67 14.82
C ASP A 605 6.86 24.04 16.23
N GLU A 606 7.36 25.16 16.75
CA GLU A 606 7.03 25.63 18.11
C GLU A 606 5.53 25.91 18.27
N GLU A 607 4.86 26.45 17.25
CA GLU A 607 3.43 26.75 17.27
C GLU A 607 2.58 25.47 17.25
N GLN A 608 2.96 24.52 16.42
CA GLN A 608 2.33 23.20 16.32
C GLN A 608 2.47 22.41 17.63
N PHE A 609 3.66 22.38 18.21
CA PHE A 609 3.89 21.74 19.50
C PHE A 609 3.11 22.41 20.62
N ALA A 610 3.11 23.74 20.67
CA ALA A 610 2.34 24.50 21.66
C ALA A 610 0.82 24.24 21.52
N ALA A 611 0.30 24.11 20.30
CA ALA A 611 -1.10 23.78 20.06
C ALA A 611 -1.46 22.39 20.60
N LEU A 612 -0.61 21.37 20.36
CA LEU A 612 -0.79 20.03 20.91
C LEU A 612 -0.78 20.04 22.44
N VAL A 613 0.23 20.67 23.04
CA VAL A 613 0.38 20.78 24.49
C VAL A 613 -0.81 21.50 25.12
N ASN A 614 -1.30 22.57 24.50
CA ASN A 614 -2.48 23.28 25.00
C ASN A 614 -3.72 22.38 24.95
N SER A 615 -3.92 21.61 23.89
CA SER A 615 -5.02 20.64 23.78
C SER A 615 -4.97 19.59 24.89
N ILE A 616 -3.79 19.01 25.16
CA ILE A 616 -3.60 18.05 26.27
C ILE A 616 -3.91 18.70 27.62
N ARG A 617 -3.42 19.92 27.86
CA ARG A 617 -3.62 20.65 29.13
C ARG A 617 -5.06 21.09 29.34
N GLU A 618 -5.76 21.51 28.30
CA GLU A 618 -7.18 21.89 28.39
C GLU A 618 -8.07 20.69 28.67
N LYS A 619 -7.86 19.58 27.97
CA LYS A 619 -8.63 18.34 28.15
C LYS A 619 -8.18 17.53 29.36
N GLN A 620 -6.96 17.72 29.83
CA GLN A 620 -6.31 16.89 30.85
C GLN A 620 -6.28 15.43 30.45
N ASP A 621 -6.16 15.16 29.15
CA ASP A 621 -6.19 13.85 28.53
C ASP A 621 -5.21 13.79 27.34
N LEU A 622 -4.79 12.58 26.98
CA LEU A 622 -4.02 12.31 25.78
C LEU A 622 -4.90 11.97 24.57
N ASP A 623 -6.20 11.95 24.76
CA ASP A 623 -7.18 11.79 23.71
C ASP A 623 -7.54 13.15 23.10
N VAL A 624 -6.57 13.71 22.38
CA VAL A 624 -6.65 15.01 21.69
C VAL A 624 -6.39 14.82 20.20
N ASP A 625 -6.91 15.75 19.39
CA ASP A 625 -6.66 15.74 17.96
C ASP A 625 -5.16 15.98 17.67
N THR A 626 -4.65 15.28 16.68
CA THR A 626 -3.30 15.51 16.17
C THR A 626 -3.23 16.81 15.36
N ILE A 627 -2.05 17.39 15.26
CA ILE A 627 -1.84 18.65 14.56
C ILE A 627 -1.74 18.41 13.05
N SER A 628 -2.51 19.17 12.27
CA SER A 628 -2.46 19.12 10.82
C SER A 628 -1.06 19.45 10.30
N GLY A 629 -0.55 18.64 9.38
CA GLY A 629 0.83 18.77 8.86
C GLY A 629 1.89 18.09 9.72
N ALA A 630 1.58 17.71 10.98
CA ALA A 630 2.49 17.03 11.91
C ALA A 630 1.81 15.84 12.61
N THR A 631 0.87 15.20 11.96
CA THR A 631 0.00 14.17 12.54
C THR A 631 0.78 13.01 13.17
N GLN A 632 1.80 12.50 12.48
CA GLN A 632 2.59 11.37 12.97
C GLN A 632 3.38 11.72 14.23
N GLU A 633 4.02 12.88 14.27
CA GLU A 633 4.81 13.26 15.44
C GLU A 633 3.94 13.66 16.62
N SER A 634 2.83 14.37 16.38
CA SER A 634 1.82 14.60 17.42
C SER A 634 1.40 13.31 18.09
N GLN A 635 1.22 12.29 17.27
CA GLN A 635 0.82 10.98 17.75
C GLN A 635 1.93 10.29 18.53
N ASN A 636 3.17 10.30 18.03
CA ASN A 636 4.32 9.75 18.75
C ASN A 636 4.48 10.39 20.13
N VAL A 637 4.23 11.70 20.24
CA VAL A 637 4.22 12.42 21.52
C VAL A 637 3.14 11.87 22.44
N LEU A 638 1.90 11.78 21.94
CA LEU A 638 0.76 11.28 22.74
C LEU A 638 0.98 9.85 23.22
N ASP A 639 1.46 8.98 22.36
CA ASP A 639 1.72 7.58 22.67
C ASP A 639 2.87 7.41 23.65
N SER A 640 3.98 8.13 23.45
CA SER A 640 5.10 8.05 24.37
C SER A 640 4.74 8.53 25.78
N ILE A 641 3.93 9.59 25.89
CA ILE A 641 3.41 10.04 27.19
C ILE A 641 2.48 8.98 27.77
N ARG A 642 1.58 8.42 26.97
CA ARG A 642 0.68 7.35 27.40
C ARG A 642 1.44 6.14 27.91
N ASP A 643 2.38 5.64 27.12
CA ASP A 643 3.21 4.49 27.46
C ASP A 643 4.01 4.69 28.75
N TYR A 644 4.53 5.89 28.93
CA TYR A 644 5.32 6.23 30.12
C TYR A 644 4.48 6.13 31.41
N PHE A 645 3.25 6.62 31.40
CA PHE A 645 2.40 6.67 32.58
C PHE A 645 1.50 5.44 32.77
N THR A 646 1.43 4.53 31.80
CA THR A 646 0.66 3.27 31.92
C THR A 646 1.54 2.07 32.32
N LYS A 647 2.86 2.22 32.30
CA LYS A 647 3.82 1.22 32.82
C LYS A 647 3.94 1.35 34.33
#